data_a46dfa3ec239bd4ee635eba27cf19e81
#
_entry.id   a46dfa3ec239bd4ee635eba27cf19e81
#
_cell.length_a   1.000
_cell.length_b   1.000
_cell.length_c   1.000
_cell.angle_alpha   90.00
_cell.angle_beta   90.00
_cell.angle_gamma   90.00
#
_symmetry.space_group_name_H-M   'P 1'
#
loop_
_entity.id
_entity.type
_entity.pdbx_description
1 polymer ?
#
loop_
_entity_poly.entity_id
_entity_poly.type
_entity_poly.pdbx_seq_one_letter_code
_entity_poly.pdbx_strand_id
1 'polypeptide(L)'
;MRKTRLVVGIALGVATVMTPLAVLSGPASAATPNPNSPQQVASGVNVAALPGASVFGDTPASTPETVSFILREQNIGALESAAQRGISHYLSVSQFAGIYGQPQANISALTGYLAQFGITTDVYADHVDVVANGTAGEFDAALSVTQKEYDVPAQAGSNGLNGIPAQKNVHSNVEAPLLPYRLAHFVLAVLGLSNYGPYANDATKPTTSLLKPQADSSNYCLATFGLSNGCHLPSFFSSTYNLTPLYAHGATGQGEGIGIVTLAALDPGSPEYFWSNIAHVTRTGSLTVDNVDGGPGAPSIASGTDETDLDTEESGAIAPGANVTVYQAPNTDYGFADAYFTAASQDTAGSVSASWGESETAVVASILSGEEAANYVATFDEAFLEMAAQGQSSFTSSADGGAYTANEDIGTTNVVGDVPADSPYVTAAGATTLPWTGTLTGPDGSAPVSVTAQRFWGWDYLWPAIAATNGVSLATAAESTVVGTGGGFSQLEPTPLYQHGVSGTDNYHAVEYLTPTDYTTVAPGLTEPTAWTFNPTPAVTSGGGNGRAIPDVSTDGDPQTGYLIYGASFASIGDNPIEEYGGTSFVAPQLNAATAVINSFLGHRVGFWNPSIYAAAGSDHNPFTQLNQAGTSNDNIYYTGNPGELYNEGIGLGIPNLAELAGDFR
;
A
#
# COMPACT_ATOMS: atom_id res chain seq x y z
N MET A 1 -46.50 -4.29 -38.44
CA MET A 1 -45.94 -5.27 -37.53
C MET A 1 -44.64 -4.70 -36.95
N ARG A 2 -44.74 -4.13 -35.77
CA ARG A 2 -43.58 -3.57 -35.05
C ARG A 2 -42.95 -4.73 -34.25
N LYS A 3 -41.68 -5.04 -34.53
CA LYS A 3 -40.88 -5.94 -33.69
C LYS A 3 -40.22 -5.12 -32.60
N THR A 4 -40.72 -5.22 -31.41
CA THR A 4 -40.07 -4.70 -30.19
C THR A 4 -38.88 -5.60 -29.87
N ARG A 5 -37.66 -5.02 -29.90
CA ARG A 5 -36.47 -5.68 -29.36
C ARG A 5 -36.45 -5.42 -27.85
N LEU A 6 -36.54 -6.48 -27.11
CA LEU A 6 -36.35 -6.51 -25.67
C LEU A 6 -34.82 -6.44 -25.45
N VAL A 7 -34.36 -5.35 -24.90
CA VAL A 7 -32.97 -5.23 -24.39
C VAL A 7 -33.03 -5.79 -22.98
N VAL A 8 -32.47 -6.96 -22.77
CA VAL A 8 -32.26 -7.54 -21.46
C VAL A 8 -30.92 -6.97 -20.96
N GLY A 9 -31.00 -5.97 -20.12
CA GLY A 9 -29.86 -5.53 -19.31
C GLY A 9 -29.61 -6.58 -18.23
N ILE A 10 -28.50 -7.29 -18.33
CA ILE A 10 -28.03 -8.15 -17.26
C ILE A 10 -27.23 -7.25 -16.32
N ALA A 11 -27.89 -6.78 -15.27
CA ALA A 11 -27.19 -6.27 -14.08
C ALA A 11 -26.73 -7.52 -13.31
N LEU A 12 -25.45 -7.88 -13.41
CA LEU A 12 -24.85 -8.81 -12.47
C LEU A 12 -24.49 -8.04 -11.20
N GLY A 13 -25.46 -7.91 -10.33
CA GLY A 13 -25.24 -7.64 -8.93
C GLY A 13 -24.99 -8.97 -8.21
N VAL A 14 -23.77 -9.36 -8.02
CA VAL A 14 -23.43 -10.38 -7.03
C VAL A 14 -23.14 -9.64 -5.72
N ALA A 15 -24.20 -9.16 -5.08
CA ALA A 15 -24.16 -8.86 -3.66
C ALA A 15 -24.23 -10.20 -2.91
N THR A 16 -23.10 -10.80 -2.64
CA THR A 16 -23.05 -11.85 -1.63
C THR A 16 -23.12 -11.17 -0.27
N VAL A 17 -24.33 -10.82 0.14
CA VAL A 17 -24.62 -10.42 1.50
C VAL A 17 -24.19 -11.58 2.39
N MET A 18 -23.10 -11.43 3.11
CA MET A 18 -22.86 -12.20 4.32
C MET A 18 -23.94 -11.79 5.32
N THR A 19 -25.12 -12.39 5.20
CA THR A 19 -26.13 -12.33 6.24
C THR A 19 -25.57 -13.07 7.44
N PRO A 20 -25.43 -12.43 8.61
CA PRO A 20 -25.24 -13.18 9.84
C PRO A 20 -26.46 -14.11 9.96
N LEU A 21 -26.21 -15.40 10.09
CA LEU A 21 -27.24 -16.38 10.43
C LEU A 21 -27.82 -15.96 11.79
N ALA A 22 -28.87 -15.14 11.74
CA ALA A 22 -29.69 -14.90 12.91
C ALA A 22 -30.47 -16.18 13.20
N VAL A 23 -29.89 -17.04 14.00
CA VAL A 23 -30.62 -18.11 14.65
C VAL A 23 -31.59 -17.43 15.62
N LEU A 24 -32.84 -17.38 15.26
CA LEU A 24 -33.94 -17.08 16.17
C LEU A 24 -34.05 -18.22 17.20
N SER A 25 -33.21 -18.16 18.21
CA SER A 25 -33.39 -18.86 19.48
C SER A 25 -33.84 -17.81 20.49
N GLY A 26 -34.99 -18.07 21.14
CA GLY A 26 -35.48 -17.28 22.26
C GLY A 26 -34.44 -17.14 23.37
N PRO A 27 -34.67 -16.31 24.41
CA PRO A 27 -33.68 -15.99 25.41
C PRO A 27 -33.30 -17.21 26.25
N ALA A 28 -32.42 -18.04 25.71
CA ALA A 28 -31.65 -18.94 26.52
C ALA A 28 -30.61 -18.03 27.19
N SER A 29 -30.61 -17.97 28.51
CA SER A 29 -29.50 -17.41 29.28
C SER A 29 -28.23 -18.11 28.78
N ALA A 30 -27.44 -17.44 27.96
CA ALA A 30 -26.19 -17.99 27.47
C ALA A 30 -25.31 -18.23 28.70
N ALA A 31 -25.03 -19.50 28.98
CA ALA A 31 -24.10 -19.85 30.04
C ALA A 31 -22.77 -19.18 29.72
N THR A 32 -22.19 -18.47 30.68
CA THR A 32 -20.87 -17.85 30.51
C THR A 32 -19.88 -18.93 30.10
N PRO A 33 -19.17 -18.79 28.96
CA PRO A 33 -18.23 -19.81 28.52
C PRO A 33 -17.21 -20.15 29.61
N ASN A 34 -16.80 -21.42 29.70
CA ASN A 34 -15.72 -21.79 30.61
C ASN A 34 -14.46 -20.99 30.22
N PRO A 35 -13.87 -20.20 31.14
CA PRO A 35 -12.72 -19.32 30.84
C PRO A 35 -11.50 -20.08 30.31
N ASN A 36 -11.41 -21.38 30.53
CA ASN A 36 -10.31 -22.23 30.06
C ASN A 36 -10.71 -23.11 28.86
N SER A 37 -11.94 -22.98 28.31
CA SER A 37 -12.27 -23.72 27.08
C SER A 37 -11.43 -23.18 25.91
N PRO A 38 -10.83 -24.09 25.08
CA PRO A 38 -10.08 -23.65 23.92
C PRO A 38 -11.01 -22.94 22.92
N GLN A 39 -10.52 -21.86 22.34
CA GLN A 39 -11.19 -21.12 21.29
C GLN A 39 -10.19 -20.87 20.16
N GLN A 40 -10.63 -20.95 18.92
CA GLN A 40 -9.83 -20.53 17.78
C GLN A 40 -9.61 -19.03 17.80
N VAL A 41 -8.41 -18.61 17.41
CA VAL A 41 -8.05 -17.23 17.10
C VAL A 41 -7.69 -17.12 15.62
N ALA A 42 -7.87 -15.95 15.04
CA ALA A 42 -7.55 -15.73 13.64
C ALA A 42 -6.05 -15.85 13.39
N SER A 43 -5.66 -16.60 12.38
CA SER A 43 -4.29 -16.81 11.90
C SER A 43 -4.34 -17.44 10.52
N GLY A 44 -3.32 -17.27 9.70
CA GLY A 44 -3.11 -18.06 8.49
C GLY A 44 -2.78 -19.53 8.84
N VAL A 45 -3.27 -20.48 8.05
CA VAL A 45 -3.14 -21.92 8.38
C VAL A 45 -2.87 -22.83 7.17
N ASN A 46 -2.64 -22.31 5.97
CA ASN A 46 -2.66 -23.18 4.80
C ASN A 46 -1.74 -22.76 3.63
N VAL A 47 -0.48 -22.50 3.91
CA VAL A 47 0.53 -22.24 2.84
C VAL A 47 0.55 -23.33 1.76
N ALA A 48 0.08 -24.55 2.07
CA ALA A 48 -0.05 -25.62 1.07
C ALA A 48 -1.06 -25.31 -0.05
N ALA A 49 -1.92 -24.33 0.11
CA ALA A 49 -2.83 -23.87 -0.95
C ALA A 49 -2.13 -23.03 -2.02
N LEU A 50 -0.97 -22.46 -1.75
CA LEU A 50 -0.18 -21.70 -2.72
C LEU A 50 0.19 -22.56 -3.94
N PRO A 51 0.09 -22.03 -5.17
CA PRO A 51 0.38 -22.79 -6.38
C PRO A 51 1.79 -23.38 -6.39
N GLY A 52 1.85 -24.72 -6.45
CA GLY A 52 3.11 -25.44 -6.49
C GLY A 52 3.82 -25.61 -5.16
N ALA A 53 3.26 -25.13 -4.05
CA ALA A 53 3.82 -25.37 -2.72
C ALA A 53 3.90 -26.87 -2.42
N SER A 54 5.01 -27.31 -1.87
CA SER A 54 5.26 -28.72 -1.56
C SER A 54 5.79 -28.88 -0.15
N VAL A 55 5.07 -29.65 0.67
CA VAL A 55 5.52 -30.02 2.00
C VAL A 55 6.68 -31.02 1.92
N PHE A 56 7.71 -30.83 2.75
CA PHE A 56 8.83 -31.79 2.81
C PHE A 56 9.12 -32.34 4.21
N GLY A 57 8.50 -31.81 5.26
CA GLY A 57 8.66 -32.31 6.60
C GLY A 57 7.82 -31.59 7.65
N ASP A 58 8.01 -31.99 8.88
CA ASP A 58 7.53 -31.23 10.05
C ASP A 58 8.58 -30.19 10.40
N THR A 59 8.14 -28.99 10.82
CA THR A 59 9.04 -27.94 11.29
C THR A 59 9.83 -28.48 12.51
N PRO A 60 11.17 -28.39 12.52
CA PRO A 60 11.92 -28.82 13.67
C PRO A 60 11.51 -28.06 14.94
N ALA A 61 11.20 -28.78 16.02
CA ALA A 61 10.71 -28.16 17.25
C ALA A 61 11.65 -27.11 17.88
N SER A 62 12.93 -27.05 17.44
CA SER A 62 13.91 -26.06 17.86
C SER A 62 14.04 -24.86 16.93
N THR A 63 13.25 -24.78 15.86
CA THR A 63 13.27 -23.66 14.94
C THR A 63 12.85 -22.40 15.69
N PRO A 64 13.67 -21.33 15.70
CA PRO A 64 13.28 -20.05 16.32
C PRO A 64 12.12 -19.42 15.55
N GLU A 65 11.17 -18.86 16.27
CA GLU A 65 10.01 -18.16 15.71
C GLU A 65 9.70 -16.89 16.46
N THR A 66 9.23 -15.90 15.72
CA THR A 66 8.59 -14.68 16.24
C THR A 66 7.12 -14.72 15.85
N VAL A 67 6.26 -14.55 16.83
CA VAL A 67 4.79 -14.57 16.66
C VAL A 67 4.20 -13.33 17.30
N SER A 68 3.44 -12.57 16.52
CA SER A 68 2.76 -11.37 16.98
C SER A 68 1.32 -11.68 17.39
N PHE A 69 0.95 -11.21 18.58
CA PHE A 69 -0.41 -11.27 19.10
C PHE A 69 -1.01 -9.87 19.03
N ILE A 70 -1.72 -9.59 17.94
CA ILE A 70 -2.45 -8.34 17.78
C ILE A 70 -3.68 -8.38 18.68
N LEU A 71 -3.85 -7.36 19.49
CA LEU A 71 -4.90 -7.28 20.50
C LEU A 71 -5.98 -6.29 20.05
N ARG A 72 -7.23 -6.63 20.32
CA ARG A 72 -8.36 -5.75 19.99
C ARG A 72 -8.31 -4.45 20.76
N GLU A 73 -8.43 -3.34 20.09
CA GLU A 73 -8.64 -2.06 20.74
C GLU A 73 -9.97 -2.02 21.52
N GLN A 74 -9.97 -1.33 22.64
CA GLN A 74 -11.19 -1.06 23.38
C GLN A 74 -11.88 0.19 22.84
N ASN A 75 -13.20 0.24 22.88
CA ASN A 75 -13.99 1.40 22.46
C ASN A 75 -13.73 1.83 21.00
N ILE A 76 -13.30 0.89 20.14
CA ILE A 76 -12.87 1.15 18.76
C ILE A 76 -13.89 2.00 17.98
N GLY A 77 -15.19 1.72 18.03
CA GLY A 77 -16.20 2.50 17.30
C GLY A 77 -16.27 3.98 17.67
N ALA A 78 -15.80 4.37 18.87
CA ALA A 78 -15.67 5.78 19.23
C ALA A 78 -14.43 6.41 18.61
N LEU A 79 -13.34 5.65 18.52
CA LEU A 79 -12.09 6.06 17.87
C LEU A 79 -12.27 6.20 16.36
N GLU A 80 -12.84 5.19 15.69
CA GLU A 80 -13.22 5.22 14.27
C GLU A 80 -14.02 6.47 13.92
N SER A 81 -15.07 6.71 14.71
CA SER A 81 -15.92 7.89 14.51
C SER A 81 -15.21 9.22 14.75
N ALA A 82 -14.23 9.26 15.65
CA ALA A 82 -13.42 10.45 15.90
C ALA A 82 -12.40 10.67 14.76
N ALA A 83 -11.70 9.61 14.34
CA ALA A 83 -10.74 9.67 13.24
C ALA A 83 -11.40 10.17 11.95
N GLN A 84 -12.56 9.61 11.57
CA GLN A 84 -13.28 10.01 10.36
C GLN A 84 -13.87 11.44 10.40
N ARG A 85 -13.97 12.07 11.58
CA ARG A 85 -14.41 13.47 11.73
C ARG A 85 -13.26 14.46 11.89
N GLY A 86 -12.05 13.97 12.03
CA GLY A 86 -10.86 14.75 12.38
C GLY A 86 -10.65 14.87 13.88
N ILE A 87 -9.49 14.42 14.35
CA ILE A 87 -9.06 14.53 15.75
C ILE A 87 -8.30 15.84 15.91
N SER A 88 -8.69 16.66 16.91
CA SER A 88 -8.06 17.95 17.19
C SER A 88 -7.19 17.95 18.45
N HIS A 89 -7.23 16.90 19.24
CA HIS A 89 -6.45 16.74 20.46
C HIS A 89 -5.82 15.36 20.48
N TYR A 90 -4.53 15.33 20.20
CA TYR A 90 -3.79 14.08 20.08
C TYR A 90 -3.41 13.51 21.44
N LEU A 91 -3.38 12.21 21.52
CA LEU A 91 -3.02 11.44 22.70
C LEU A 91 -1.52 11.12 22.68
N SER A 92 -0.91 11.01 23.83
CA SER A 92 0.36 10.29 23.93
C SER A 92 0.11 8.78 23.92
N VAL A 93 1.11 7.98 23.59
CA VAL A 93 1.06 6.51 23.62
C VAL A 93 0.46 6.00 24.93
N SER A 94 0.90 6.52 26.07
CA SER A 94 0.37 6.10 27.38
C SER A 94 -1.09 6.49 27.62
N GLN A 95 -1.57 7.59 27.02
CA GLN A 95 -2.98 7.96 27.07
C GLN A 95 -3.80 7.06 26.15
N PHE A 96 -3.29 6.75 24.95
CA PHE A 96 -3.89 5.80 24.03
C PHE A 96 -4.04 4.43 24.71
N ALA A 97 -2.95 3.87 25.24
CA ALA A 97 -2.94 2.61 25.98
C ALA A 97 -3.99 2.56 27.11
N GLY A 98 -4.18 3.69 27.80
CA GLY A 98 -5.14 3.77 28.90
C GLY A 98 -6.61 3.84 28.49
N ILE A 99 -6.91 4.27 27.24
CA ILE A 99 -8.28 4.48 26.73
C ILE A 99 -8.68 3.36 25.78
N TYR A 100 -7.76 2.98 24.86
CA TYR A 100 -8.03 2.07 23.74
C TYR A 100 -7.23 0.77 23.83
N GLY A 101 -6.02 0.77 24.40
CA GLY A 101 -5.22 -0.43 24.57
C GLY A 101 -5.81 -1.42 25.58
N GLN A 102 -5.34 -2.65 25.57
CA GLN A 102 -5.79 -3.69 26.49
C GLN A 102 -5.36 -3.40 27.93
N PRO A 103 -6.23 -3.68 28.93
CA PRO A 103 -5.88 -3.53 30.33
C PRO A 103 -4.65 -4.37 30.70
N GLN A 104 -3.79 -3.86 31.57
CA GLN A 104 -2.59 -4.56 32.06
C GLN A 104 -2.91 -5.97 32.60
N ALA A 105 -4.11 -6.20 33.11
CA ALA A 105 -4.53 -7.51 33.58
C ALA A 105 -4.64 -8.54 32.43
N ASN A 106 -5.12 -8.13 31.25
CA ASN A 106 -5.21 -8.97 30.06
C ASN A 106 -3.81 -9.23 29.48
N ILE A 107 -2.98 -8.18 29.38
CA ILE A 107 -1.56 -8.30 29.00
C ILE A 107 -0.85 -9.30 29.90
N SER A 108 -0.94 -9.13 31.23
CA SER A 108 -0.30 -10.04 32.18
C SER A 108 -0.85 -11.48 32.12
N ALA A 109 -2.12 -11.64 31.75
CA ALA A 109 -2.73 -12.96 31.58
C ALA A 109 -2.20 -13.67 30.33
N LEU A 110 -2.01 -12.95 29.21
CA LEU A 110 -1.46 -13.48 27.98
C LEU A 110 0.03 -13.81 28.14
N THR A 111 0.85 -12.87 28.56
CA THR A 111 2.29 -13.05 28.76
C THR A 111 2.59 -14.14 29.77
N GLY A 112 1.83 -14.18 30.88
CA GLY A 112 1.94 -15.25 31.88
C GLY A 112 1.48 -16.64 31.39
N TYR A 113 0.59 -16.70 30.41
CA TYR A 113 0.23 -17.96 29.74
C TYR A 113 1.36 -18.42 28.84
N LEU A 114 1.90 -17.58 27.96
CA LEU A 114 2.97 -17.90 27.04
C LEU A 114 4.26 -18.31 27.78
N ALA A 115 4.59 -17.64 28.87
CA ALA A 115 5.75 -17.96 29.69
C ALA A 115 5.71 -19.39 30.29
N GLN A 116 4.54 -20.03 30.44
CA GLN A 116 4.43 -21.41 30.91
C GLN A 116 5.01 -22.42 29.92
N PHE A 117 5.14 -22.02 28.64
CA PHE A 117 5.71 -22.83 27.56
C PHE A 117 7.16 -22.46 27.24
N GLY A 118 7.74 -21.48 27.92
CA GLY A 118 9.11 -21.02 27.67
C GLY A 118 9.20 -19.80 26.74
N ILE A 119 8.07 -19.33 26.21
CA ILE A 119 7.99 -18.21 25.28
C ILE A 119 8.22 -16.89 26.03
N THR A 120 9.10 -16.04 25.50
CA THR A 120 9.35 -14.68 25.99
C THR A 120 8.51 -13.69 25.21
N THR A 121 8.19 -12.54 25.80
CA THR A 121 7.30 -11.55 25.20
C THR A 121 7.81 -10.14 25.38
N ASP A 122 7.71 -9.33 24.32
CA ASP A 122 7.86 -7.90 24.34
C ASP A 122 6.49 -7.26 24.11
N VAL A 123 6.07 -6.39 25.03
CA VAL A 123 4.76 -5.73 25.00
C VAL A 123 4.94 -4.31 24.52
N TYR A 124 4.23 -3.92 23.51
CA TYR A 124 4.28 -2.56 23.00
C TYR A 124 3.61 -1.58 23.98
N ALA A 125 4.08 -0.34 23.98
CA ALA A 125 3.68 0.65 24.97
C ALA A 125 2.21 1.09 24.86
N ASP A 126 1.61 0.88 23.69
CA ASP A 126 0.19 1.11 23.35
C ASP A 126 -0.76 0.04 23.88
N HIS A 127 -0.25 -1.15 24.24
CA HIS A 127 -1.01 -2.32 24.70
C HIS A 127 -1.94 -2.92 23.63
N VAL A 128 -1.59 -2.80 22.35
CA VAL A 128 -2.33 -3.43 21.23
C VAL A 128 -1.50 -4.45 20.47
N ASP A 129 -0.21 -4.53 20.75
CA ASP A 129 0.65 -5.57 20.20
C ASP A 129 1.54 -6.23 21.25
N VAL A 130 1.71 -7.55 21.13
CA VAL A 130 2.60 -8.38 21.96
C VAL A 130 3.39 -9.31 21.07
N VAL A 131 4.64 -8.96 20.82
CA VAL A 131 5.59 -9.81 20.09
C VAL A 131 6.13 -10.90 21.00
N ALA A 132 6.00 -12.15 20.58
CA ALA A 132 6.40 -13.33 21.33
C ALA A 132 7.54 -14.08 20.60
N ASN A 133 8.60 -14.39 21.33
CA ASN A 133 9.77 -15.08 20.81
C ASN A 133 9.93 -16.45 21.50
N GLY A 134 10.03 -17.49 20.69
CA GLY A 134 10.15 -18.87 21.16
C GLY A 134 10.66 -19.81 20.07
N THR A 135 10.31 -21.08 20.20
CA THR A 135 10.58 -22.10 19.20
C THR A 135 9.27 -22.70 18.68
N ALA A 136 9.30 -23.28 17.48
CA ALA A 136 8.15 -23.96 16.89
C ALA A 136 7.47 -24.93 17.87
N GLY A 137 8.25 -25.75 18.58
CA GLY A 137 7.69 -26.70 19.56
C GLY A 137 7.05 -26.03 20.78
N GLU A 138 7.50 -24.85 21.19
CA GLU A 138 6.89 -24.07 22.27
C GLU A 138 5.57 -23.46 21.82
N PHE A 139 5.50 -22.89 20.60
CA PHE A 139 4.27 -22.39 20.01
C PHE A 139 3.28 -23.50 19.69
N ASP A 140 3.72 -24.65 19.16
CA ASP A 140 2.87 -25.82 18.95
C ASP A 140 2.17 -26.23 20.26
N ALA A 141 2.92 -26.28 21.34
CA ALA A 141 2.38 -26.63 22.65
C ALA A 141 1.44 -25.55 23.24
N ALA A 142 1.80 -24.26 23.08
CA ALA A 142 1.02 -23.14 23.60
C ALA A 142 -0.30 -22.96 22.83
N LEU A 143 -0.26 -23.12 21.52
CA LEU A 143 -1.38 -22.78 20.62
C LEU A 143 -2.13 -24.01 20.10
N SER A 144 -1.67 -25.24 20.47
CA SER A 144 -2.25 -26.50 20.02
C SER A 144 -2.27 -26.65 18.50
N VAL A 145 -1.18 -26.29 17.86
CA VAL A 145 -0.98 -26.41 16.41
C VAL A 145 0.11 -27.42 16.07
N THR A 146 0.20 -27.79 14.80
CA THR A 146 1.30 -28.55 14.20
C THR A 146 1.85 -27.73 13.05
N GLN A 147 3.17 -27.57 12.97
CA GLN A 147 3.80 -26.81 11.91
C GLN A 147 4.56 -27.72 10.94
N LYS A 148 4.53 -27.35 9.67
CA LYS A 148 5.23 -28.05 8.60
C LYS A 148 6.09 -27.09 7.80
N GLU A 149 7.12 -27.65 7.16
CA GLU A 149 8.01 -26.96 6.25
C GLU A 149 7.60 -27.18 4.79
N TYR A 150 7.66 -26.09 4.01
CA TYR A 150 7.27 -26.04 2.61
C TYR A 150 8.38 -25.42 1.74
N ASP A 151 8.50 -25.92 0.51
CA ASP A 151 9.11 -25.20 -0.60
C ASP A 151 7.98 -24.53 -1.41
N VAL A 152 8.04 -23.22 -1.56
CA VAL A 152 7.11 -22.42 -2.36
C VAL A 152 7.84 -21.92 -3.60
N PRO A 153 7.40 -22.28 -4.83
CA PRO A 153 8.03 -21.78 -6.04
C PRO A 153 7.76 -20.28 -6.22
N ALA A 154 8.55 -19.62 -7.06
CA ALA A 154 8.31 -18.22 -7.41
C ALA A 154 6.89 -18.04 -7.94
N GLN A 155 6.21 -17.03 -7.46
CA GLN A 155 4.95 -16.55 -8.00
C GLN A 155 5.30 -15.49 -9.05
N ALA A 156 4.81 -15.65 -10.26
CA ALA A 156 5.13 -14.72 -11.34
C ALA A 156 4.28 -13.45 -11.17
N GLY A 157 4.95 -12.31 -11.08
CA GLY A 157 4.31 -11.03 -11.30
C GLY A 157 3.86 -10.91 -12.76
N SER A 158 2.82 -10.16 -13.03
CA SER A 158 2.34 -9.91 -14.39
C SER A 158 2.86 -8.57 -14.91
N ASN A 159 2.86 -8.42 -16.24
CA ASN A 159 3.15 -7.17 -16.95
C ASN A 159 4.55 -6.55 -16.69
N GLY A 160 5.51 -7.34 -16.25
CA GLY A 160 6.87 -6.87 -15.97
C GLY A 160 7.03 -6.24 -14.58
N LEU A 161 6.01 -6.34 -13.75
CA LEU A 161 6.06 -5.99 -12.35
C LEU A 161 6.72 -7.10 -11.53
N ASN A 162 7.18 -6.75 -10.33
CA ASN A 162 7.92 -7.66 -9.49
C ASN A 162 7.01 -8.79 -8.98
N GLY A 163 7.36 -10.03 -9.25
CA GLY A 163 6.71 -11.19 -8.64
C GLY A 163 7.39 -11.58 -7.33
N ILE A 164 6.74 -12.47 -6.60
CA ILE A 164 7.28 -13.01 -5.35
C ILE A 164 8.33 -14.08 -5.68
N PRO A 165 9.58 -13.97 -5.20
CA PRO A 165 10.63 -14.94 -5.47
C PRO A 165 10.32 -16.31 -4.82
N ALA A 166 10.96 -17.38 -5.33
CA ALA A 166 10.83 -18.69 -4.71
C ALA A 166 11.36 -18.68 -3.27
N GLN A 167 10.58 -19.24 -2.34
CA GLN A 167 10.91 -19.32 -0.94
C GLN A 167 11.11 -20.78 -0.52
N LYS A 168 12.09 -21.02 0.33
CA LYS A 168 12.43 -22.34 0.86
C LYS A 168 12.40 -22.35 2.37
N ASN A 169 12.07 -23.52 2.92
CA ASN A 169 11.95 -23.69 4.36
C ASN A 169 10.90 -22.75 4.98
N VAL A 170 9.85 -22.48 4.23
CA VAL A 170 8.68 -21.75 4.76
C VAL A 170 8.00 -22.66 5.77
N HIS A 171 7.90 -22.25 7.02
CA HIS A 171 7.08 -22.97 7.99
C HIS A 171 5.67 -22.38 8.03
N SER A 172 4.70 -23.22 8.33
CA SER A 172 3.31 -22.79 8.56
C SER A 172 2.55 -23.84 9.37
N ASN A 173 1.64 -23.38 10.20
CA ASN A 173 0.72 -24.22 10.94
C ASN A 173 -0.34 -24.83 10.01
N VAL A 174 -0.81 -26.03 10.33
CA VAL A 174 -1.83 -26.75 9.57
C VAL A 174 -3.21 -26.72 10.24
N GLU A 175 -3.30 -26.30 11.50
CA GLU A 175 -4.53 -26.06 12.24
C GLU A 175 -4.57 -24.62 12.77
N ALA A 176 -5.77 -24.07 12.87
CA ALA A 176 -5.96 -22.75 13.50
C ALA A 176 -5.55 -22.78 14.98
N PRO A 177 -4.79 -21.79 15.47
CA PRO A 177 -4.33 -21.74 16.83
C PRO A 177 -5.47 -21.63 17.84
N LEU A 178 -5.30 -22.26 18.99
CA LEU A 178 -6.26 -22.25 20.08
C LEU A 178 -5.69 -21.54 21.30
N LEU A 179 -6.45 -20.61 21.83
CA LEU A 179 -6.20 -20.00 23.13
C LEU A 179 -7.35 -20.32 24.12
N PRO A 180 -7.10 -20.33 25.45
CA PRO A 180 -8.18 -20.32 26.43
C PRO A 180 -9.12 -19.13 26.18
N TYR A 181 -10.45 -19.33 26.31
CA TYR A 181 -11.46 -18.28 26.07
C TYR A 181 -11.14 -16.96 26.78
N ARG A 182 -10.62 -17.02 27.99
CA ARG A 182 -10.20 -15.84 28.77
C ARG A 182 -9.08 -15.01 28.11
N LEU A 183 -8.39 -15.54 27.11
CA LEU A 183 -7.35 -14.87 26.33
C LEU A 183 -7.86 -14.58 24.90
N ALA A 184 -8.45 -15.58 24.25
CA ALA A 184 -8.89 -15.49 22.86
C ALA A 184 -9.84 -14.29 22.58
N HIS A 185 -10.65 -13.88 23.55
CA HIS A 185 -11.68 -12.85 23.32
C HIS A 185 -11.11 -11.43 23.12
N PHE A 186 -9.86 -11.16 23.52
CA PHE A 186 -9.21 -9.89 23.31
C PHE A 186 -8.03 -9.95 22.32
N VAL A 187 -7.74 -11.11 21.75
CA VAL A 187 -6.79 -11.26 20.64
C VAL A 187 -7.53 -11.05 19.33
N LEU A 188 -7.04 -10.16 18.48
CA LEU A 188 -7.58 -9.88 17.15
C LEU A 188 -7.06 -10.94 16.16
N ALA A 189 -5.74 -11.10 16.10
CA ALA A 189 -5.03 -12.04 15.23
C ALA A 189 -3.77 -12.58 15.92
N VAL A 190 -3.32 -13.75 15.45
CA VAL A 190 -2.01 -14.34 15.77
C VAL A 190 -1.27 -14.47 14.45
N LEU A 191 -0.24 -13.69 14.25
CA LEU A 191 0.56 -13.62 13.02
C LEU A 191 1.95 -14.20 13.29
N GLY A 192 2.60 -14.78 12.27
CA GLY A 192 3.97 -15.29 12.38
C GLY A 192 4.09 -16.79 12.66
N LEU A 193 2.98 -17.55 12.71
CA LEU A 193 3.00 -19.01 12.63
C LEU A 193 3.33 -19.49 11.21
N SER A 194 3.38 -18.57 10.25
CA SER A 194 3.96 -18.72 8.93
C SER A 194 4.99 -17.62 8.70
N ASN A 195 6.11 -17.96 8.07
CA ASN A 195 7.11 -17.00 7.61
C ASN A 195 7.10 -16.86 6.08
N TYR A 196 6.00 -17.18 5.44
CA TYR A 196 5.79 -16.87 4.03
C TYR A 196 5.79 -15.37 3.80
N GLY A 197 6.46 -14.91 2.74
CA GLY A 197 6.54 -13.48 2.38
C GLY A 197 5.69 -13.19 1.16
N PRO A 198 4.46 -12.65 1.33
CA PRO A 198 3.51 -12.47 0.23
C PRO A 198 3.69 -11.17 -0.55
N TYR A 199 4.36 -10.16 0.00
CA TYR A 199 4.32 -8.81 -0.55
C TYR A 199 5.34 -8.59 -1.66
N ALA A 200 4.91 -7.90 -2.73
CA ALA A 200 5.75 -7.24 -3.70
C ALA A 200 5.78 -5.73 -3.43
N ASN A 201 6.84 -5.05 -3.90
CA ASN A 201 6.90 -3.59 -3.85
C ASN A 201 6.25 -2.96 -5.09
N ASP A 202 5.79 -1.72 -4.94
CA ASP A 202 5.12 -0.95 -6.00
C ASP A 202 6.09 -0.06 -6.81
N ALA A 203 7.42 -0.26 -6.69
CA ALA A 203 8.39 0.50 -7.47
C ALA A 203 8.41 0.02 -8.92
N THR A 204 8.03 0.89 -9.83
CA THR A 204 7.97 0.57 -11.26
C THR A 204 9.11 1.22 -12.03
N LYS A 205 9.83 0.40 -12.81
CA LYS A 205 10.84 0.88 -13.76
C LYS A 205 10.19 1.34 -15.06
N PRO A 206 10.74 2.40 -15.70
CA PRO A 206 10.31 2.75 -17.04
C PRO A 206 10.50 1.56 -17.99
N THR A 207 9.63 1.36 -18.98
CA THR A 207 9.76 0.32 -20.05
C THR A 207 11.00 0.48 -20.93
N THR A 208 12.08 1.03 -20.48
CA THR A 208 12.92 1.93 -21.19
C THR A 208 14.38 1.64 -21.28
N SER A 209 14.81 0.47 -21.18
CA SER A 209 16.03 0.20 -21.96
C SER A 209 15.91 0.70 -23.41
N LEU A 210 14.77 1.26 -23.79
CA LEU A 210 14.35 1.53 -25.17
C LEU A 210 13.88 2.97 -25.45
N LEU A 211 13.61 3.83 -24.46
CA LEU A 211 13.23 5.22 -24.71
C LEU A 211 14.46 6.10 -24.96
N LYS A 212 14.45 6.83 -26.06
CA LYS A 212 15.44 7.89 -26.32
C LYS A 212 14.74 9.23 -26.31
N PRO A 213 15.11 10.18 -25.44
CA PRO A 213 14.51 11.50 -25.45
C PRO A 213 14.77 12.19 -26.76
N GLN A 214 13.81 12.95 -27.22
CA GLN A 214 14.04 13.92 -28.27
C GLN A 214 14.89 15.05 -27.67
N ALA A 215 15.96 15.44 -28.36
CA ALA A 215 16.91 16.45 -27.89
C ALA A 215 16.21 17.80 -27.65
N ASP A 216 15.69 17.99 -26.47
CA ASP A 216 15.35 19.29 -25.93
C ASP A 216 16.17 19.53 -24.66
N SER A 217 16.39 20.77 -24.32
CA SER A 217 17.43 21.30 -23.44
C SER A 217 17.48 20.78 -21.98
N SER A 218 16.75 19.74 -21.64
CA SER A 218 16.75 19.06 -20.34
C SER A 218 17.68 17.82 -20.29
N ASN A 219 18.61 17.67 -21.23
CA ASN A 219 19.55 16.55 -21.31
C ASN A 219 20.58 16.47 -20.17
N TYR A 220 20.25 17.00 -18.97
CA TYR A 220 21.10 16.86 -17.80
C TYR A 220 21.29 15.38 -17.44
N CYS A 221 20.23 14.61 -17.46
CA CYS A 221 20.26 13.18 -17.13
C CYS A 221 21.03 12.35 -18.11
N LEU A 222 20.80 12.50 -19.42
CA LEU A 222 21.57 11.79 -20.42
C LEU A 222 23.05 12.18 -20.39
N ALA A 223 23.34 13.48 -20.24
CA ALA A 223 24.72 13.97 -20.22
C ALA A 223 25.43 13.65 -18.90
N THR A 224 24.73 13.60 -17.80
CA THR A 224 25.32 13.44 -16.46
C THR A 224 25.31 11.98 -16.01
N PHE A 225 24.22 11.26 -16.26
CA PHE A 225 24.01 9.90 -15.75
C PHE A 225 23.83 8.83 -16.84
N GLY A 226 23.73 9.24 -18.11
CA GLY A 226 23.51 8.31 -19.23
C GLY A 226 22.07 7.83 -19.38
N LEU A 227 21.14 8.39 -18.60
CA LEU A 227 19.72 8.02 -18.60
C LEU A 227 18.95 8.77 -19.67
N SER A 228 17.91 8.13 -20.22
CA SER A 228 17.30 8.58 -21.46
C SER A 228 16.00 9.37 -21.30
N ASN A 229 15.42 9.40 -20.12
CA ASN A 229 14.14 10.04 -19.83
C ASN A 229 14.25 11.23 -18.90
N GLY A 230 13.12 11.87 -18.61
CA GLY A 230 13.08 13.03 -17.74
C GLY A 230 13.38 12.63 -16.30
N CYS A 231 14.59 12.77 -15.84
CA CYS A 231 14.96 12.48 -14.48
C CYS A 231 14.64 13.65 -13.57
N HIS A 232 13.66 13.49 -12.74
CA HIS A 232 13.37 14.45 -11.71
C HIS A 232 14.18 14.16 -10.44
N LEU A 233 14.43 15.20 -9.68
CA LEU A 233 15.00 15.16 -8.34
C LEU A 233 13.94 15.59 -7.32
N PRO A 234 14.09 15.31 -6.04
CA PRO A 234 13.12 15.75 -5.00
C PRO A 234 12.83 17.26 -5.00
N SER A 235 13.76 18.08 -5.47
CA SER A 235 13.55 19.52 -5.66
C SER A 235 12.50 19.86 -6.73
N PHE A 236 12.29 18.97 -7.72
CA PHE A 236 11.24 19.11 -8.71
C PHE A 236 9.86 18.95 -8.05
N PHE A 237 9.67 17.91 -7.22
CA PHE A 237 8.47 17.75 -6.42
C PHE A 237 8.16 19.01 -5.60
N SER A 238 9.14 19.49 -4.83
CA SER A 238 8.99 20.66 -3.95
C SER A 238 8.58 21.93 -4.72
N SER A 239 9.08 22.10 -5.94
CA SER A 239 8.73 23.27 -6.77
C SER A 239 7.40 23.10 -7.49
N THR A 240 7.11 21.93 -7.99
CA THR A 240 5.90 21.62 -8.79
C THR A 240 4.65 21.66 -7.93
N TYR A 241 4.71 21.09 -6.71
CA TYR A 241 3.57 21.04 -5.78
C TYR A 241 3.58 22.16 -4.75
N ASN A 242 4.31 23.25 -5.05
CA ASN A 242 4.31 24.52 -4.30
C ASN A 242 4.71 24.36 -2.82
N LEU A 243 5.65 23.48 -2.49
CA LEU A 243 6.21 23.38 -1.14
C LEU A 243 7.28 24.47 -0.86
N THR A 244 7.92 24.99 -1.91
CA THR A 244 9.00 25.99 -1.86
C THR A 244 8.71 27.22 -0.97
N PRO A 245 7.48 27.80 -0.93
CA PRO A 245 7.18 28.90 -0.03
C PRO A 245 7.40 28.59 1.44
N LEU A 246 7.19 27.35 1.87
CA LEU A 246 7.40 26.94 3.26
C LEU A 246 8.88 26.93 3.62
N TYR A 247 9.75 26.50 2.70
CA TYR A 247 11.21 26.60 2.89
C TYR A 247 11.70 28.04 3.03
N ALA A 248 11.09 28.99 2.32
CA ALA A 248 11.41 30.40 2.44
C ALA A 248 11.10 30.96 3.84
N HIS A 249 10.23 30.32 4.60
CA HIS A 249 9.95 30.60 6.00
C HIS A 249 10.82 29.78 6.97
N GLY A 250 11.79 29.00 6.47
CA GLY A 250 12.69 28.19 7.27
C GLY A 250 12.14 26.82 7.66
N ALA A 251 10.97 26.43 7.15
CA ALA A 251 10.37 25.13 7.40
C ALA A 251 11.05 24.06 6.53
N THR A 252 11.84 23.20 7.15
CA THR A 252 12.59 22.12 6.47
C THR A 252 12.33 20.75 7.11
N GLY A 253 11.27 20.63 7.91
CA GLY A 253 11.02 19.45 8.74
C GLY A 253 11.83 19.43 10.04
N GLN A 254 12.47 20.54 10.41
CA GLN A 254 13.29 20.59 11.62
C GLN A 254 12.46 20.37 12.88
N GLY A 255 12.88 19.40 13.70
CA GLY A 255 12.18 19.00 14.91
C GLY A 255 11.12 17.91 14.70
N GLU A 256 10.85 17.56 13.44
CA GLU A 256 9.90 16.52 13.07
C GLU A 256 10.59 15.17 12.83
N GLY A 257 9.82 14.09 12.98
CA GLY A 257 10.20 12.73 12.60
C GLY A 257 9.39 12.26 11.40
N ILE A 258 10.05 11.50 10.53
CA ILE A 258 9.45 10.76 9.40
C ILE A 258 9.70 9.29 9.65
N GLY A 259 8.66 8.46 9.54
CA GLY A 259 8.74 7.00 9.54
C GLY A 259 8.60 6.43 8.14
N ILE A 260 9.44 5.48 7.80
CA ILE A 260 9.32 4.65 6.59
C ILE A 260 9.08 3.23 7.05
N VAL A 261 7.93 2.66 6.73
CA VAL A 261 7.62 1.23 6.95
C VAL A 261 7.95 0.49 5.67
N THR A 262 8.80 -0.53 5.78
CA THR A 262 9.29 -1.27 4.62
C THR A 262 9.59 -2.73 4.94
N LEU A 263 9.54 -3.58 3.93
CA LEU A 263 9.76 -5.03 4.02
C LEU A 263 11.09 -5.47 3.39
N ALA A 264 11.93 -4.51 3.04
CA ALA A 264 13.27 -4.76 2.51
C ALA A 264 14.34 -3.94 3.25
N ALA A 265 15.58 -4.41 3.17
CA ALA A 265 16.69 -3.74 3.83
C ALA A 265 17.15 -2.51 3.05
N LEU A 266 17.41 -1.42 3.74
CA LEU A 266 18.06 -0.24 3.19
C LEU A 266 19.51 -0.55 2.77
N ASP A 267 19.95 -0.04 1.61
CA ASP A 267 21.36 -0.08 1.22
C ASP A 267 22.19 0.88 2.08
N PRO A 268 23.13 0.38 2.89
CA PRO A 268 23.89 1.24 3.79
C PRO A 268 24.71 2.31 3.04
N GLY A 269 24.44 3.57 3.33
CA GLY A 269 25.14 4.72 2.75
C GLY A 269 24.59 5.19 1.39
N SER A 270 23.63 4.49 0.80
CA SER A 270 22.99 4.94 -0.46
C SER A 270 22.24 6.25 -0.28
N PRO A 271 21.38 6.44 0.73
CA PRO A 271 20.69 7.72 0.90
C PRO A 271 21.63 8.90 1.12
N GLU A 272 22.67 8.75 1.94
CA GLU A 272 23.64 9.82 2.16
C GLU A 272 24.42 10.18 0.89
N TYR A 273 24.74 9.17 0.06
CA TYR A 273 25.35 9.41 -1.24
C TYR A 273 24.41 10.15 -2.17
N PHE A 274 23.14 9.70 -2.28
CA PHE A 274 22.10 10.35 -3.07
C PHE A 274 21.92 11.82 -2.67
N TRP A 275 21.67 12.08 -1.39
CA TRP A 275 21.45 13.45 -0.90
C TRP A 275 22.61 14.37 -1.20
N SER A 276 23.86 13.91 -0.97
CA SER A 276 25.04 14.76 -1.09
C SER A 276 25.51 14.94 -2.53
N ASN A 277 25.44 13.89 -3.36
CA ASN A 277 26.10 13.85 -4.66
C ASN A 277 25.13 13.95 -5.85
N ILE A 278 23.86 13.58 -5.67
CA ILE A 278 22.85 13.56 -6.74
C ILE A 278 21.83 14.68 -6.51
N ALA A 279 21.14 14.67 -5.38
CA ALA A 279 20.16 15.70 -5.04
C ALA A 279 20.78 17.02 -4.60
N HIS A 280 22.07 17.03 -4.21
CA HIS A 280 22.80 18.19 -3.68
C HIS A 280 22.12 18.84 -2.47
N VAL A 281 21.55 18.03 -1.60
CA VAL A 281 20.86 18.44 -0.38
C VAL A 281 21.77 18.24 0.82
N THR A 282 21.87 19.27 1.67
CA THR A 282 22.54 19.16 2.97
C THR A 282 21.49 18.89 4.05
N ARG A 283 21.50 17.71 4.59
CA ARG A 283 20.62 17.33 5.69
C ARG A 283 21.16 17.76 7.05
N THR A 284 20.25 18.10 7.96
CA THR A 284 20.54 18.35 9.38
C THR A 284 19.82 17.36 10.30
N GLY A 285 18.81 16.65 9.79
CA GLY A 285 18.16 15.55 10.48
C GLY A 285 18.98 14.25 10.40
N SER A 286 18.73 13.34 11.33
CA SER A 286 19.37 12.01 11.37
C SER A 286 18.70 11.02 10.42
N LEU A 287 19.41 9.92 10.12
CA LEU A 287 18.85 8.69 9.58
C LEU A 287 19.09 7.57 10.60
N THR A 288 18.03 6.83 10.92
CA THR A 288 18.07 5.68 11.83
C THR A 288 17.38 4.51 11.15
N VAL A 289 17.96 3.31 11.29
CA VAL A 289 17.33 2.06 10.84
C VAL A 289 16.93 1.29 12.07
N ASP A 290 15.65 0.94 12.16
CA ASP A 290 15.07 0.07 13.18
C ASP A 290 14.73 -1.29 12.54
N ASN A 291 15.38 -2.36 13.02
CA ASN A 291 15.15 -3.70 12.54
C ASN A 291 14.02 -4.34 13.35
N VAL A 292 12.80 -4.14 12.90
CA VAL A 292 11.62 -4.77 13.49
C VAL A 292 11.71 -6.28 13.28
N ASP A 293 11.48 -7.06 14.32
CA ASP A 293 11.53 -8.55 14.33
C ASP A 293 12.81 -9.14 13.75
N GLY A 294 13.92 -8.44 13.94
CA GLY A 294 15.23 -8.84 13.42
C GLY A 294 15.53 -8.35 12.00
N GLY A 295 14.59 -7.71 11.35
CA GLY A 295 14.71 -7.08 10.03
C GLY A 295 14.67 -8.05 8.84
N PRO A 296 14.66 -7.52 7.61
CA PRO A 296 14.42 -8.30 6.38
C PRO A 296 15.67 -9.05 5.86
N GLY A 297 16.80 -8.94 6.54
CA GLY A 297 18.05 -9.55 6.14
C GLY A 297 19.00 -8.60 5.42
N ALA A 298 19.74 -9.10 4.43
CA ALA A 298 20.72 -8.30 3.70
C ALA A 298 20.07 -7.55 2.52
N PRO A 299 20.57 -6.35 2.16
CA PRO A 299 20.07 -5.61 1.00
C PRO A 299 20.15 -6.44 -0.29
N SER A 300 19.09 -6.40 -1.08
CA SER A 300 18.99 -7.08 -2.38
C SER A 300 17.88 -6.45 -3.22
N ILE A 301 18.15 -6.19 -4.50
CA ILE A 301 17.13 -5.73 -5.45
C ILE A 301 16.00 -6.76 -5.58
N ALA A 302 16.33 -8.06 -5.54
CA ALA A 302 15.31 -9.11 -5.58
C ALA A 302 14.39 -9.14 -4.34
N SER A 303 14.75 -8.48 -3.27
CA SER A 303 13.95 -8.34 -2.04
C SER A 303 13.32 -6.94 -1.91
N GLY A 304 13.49 -6.04 -2.89
CA GLY A 304 12.91 -4.70 -2.87
C GLY A 304 13.75 -3.63 -2.16
N THR A 305 15.07 -3.79 -2.09
CA THR A 305 15.96 -2.75 -1.52
C THR A 305 15.85 -1.42 -2.25
N ASP A 306 15.60 -1.43 -3.55
CA ASP A 306 15.32 -0.24 -4.37
C ASP A 306 14.11 0.56 -3.86
N GLU A 307 13.07 -0.13 -3.38
CA GLU A 307 11.92 0.51 -2.74
C GLU A 307 12.30 1.24 -1.44
N THR A 308 13.04 0.57 -0.57
CA THR A 308 13.49 1.17 0.69
C THR A 308 14.44 2.35 0.47
N ASP A 309 15.29 2.26 -0.56
CA ASP A 309 16.20 3.34 -0.94
C ASP A 309 15.42 4.55 -1.45
N LEU A 310 14.46 4.36 -2.38
CA LEU A 310 13.67 5.47 -2.93
C LEU A 310 12.85 6.20 -1.86
N ASP A 311 12.15 5.46 -0.98
CA ASP A 311 11.36 6.02 0.11
C ASP A 311 12.20 6.91 1.02
N THR A 312 13.39 6.42 1.36
CA THR A 312 14.33 7.10 2.25
C THR A 312 14.96 8.32 1.57
N GLU A 313 15.37 8.18 0.31
CA GLU A 313 16.01 9.23 -0.49
C GLU A 313 15.09 10.41 -0.73
N GLU A 314 13.87 10.15 -1.20
CA GLU A 314 12.85 11.18 -1.42
C GLU A 314 12.49 11.90 -0.11
N SER A 315 12.15 11.13 0.92
CA SER A 315 11.75 11.68 2.22
C SER A 315 12.84 12.57 2.81
N GLY A 316 14.06 12.08 2.80
CA GLY A 316 15.18 12.82 3.38
C GLY A 316 15.60 14.04 2.59
N ALA A 317 15.42 14.05 1.26
CA ALA A 317 15.77 15.20 0.43
C ALA A 317 14.71 16.32 0.48
N ILE A 318 13.42 15.95 0.54
CA ILE A 318 12.31 16.92 0.64
C ILE A 318 12.26 17.56 2.02
N ALA A 319 12.48 16.78 3.09
CA ALA A 319 12.50 17.29 4.46
C ALA A 319 13.90 17.18 5.11
N PRO A 320 14.87 17.99 4.68
CA PRO A 320 16.27 17.82 5.09
C PRO A 320 16.52 18.09 6.57
N GLY A 321 15.62 18.74 7.27
CA GLY A 321 15.67 18.98 8.70
C GLY A 321 15.04 17.87 9.55
N ALA A 322 14.24 17.00 8.96
CA ALA A 322 13.55 15.94 9.68
C ALA A 322 14.47 14.76 10.01
N ASN A 323 14.20 14.09 11.14
CA ASN A 323 14.79 12.80 11.45
C ASN A 323 14.02 11.70 10.70
N VAL A 324 14.71 10.86 9.95
CA VAL A 324 14.12 9.73 9.25
C VAL A 324 14.41 8.44 10.03
N THR A 325 13.38 7.67 10.31
CA THR A 325 13.49 6.32 10.88
C THR A 325 12.92 5.33 9.88
N VAL A 326 13.75 4.38 9.44
CA VAL A 326 13.35 3.28 8.56
C VAL A 326 13.01 2.09 9.44
N TYR A 327 11.73 1.74 9.54
CA TYR A 327 11.22 0.56 10.22
C TYR A 327 11.19 -0.58 9.21
N GLN A 328 12.32 -1.31 9.12
CA GLN A 328 12.46 -2.41 8.17
C GLN A 328 12.18 -3.75 8.86
N ALA A 329 11.20 -4.47 8.35
CA ALA A 329 10.73 -5.74 8.88
C ALA A 329 10.94 -6.90 7.88
N PRO A 330 10.89 -8.17 8.32
CA PRO A 330 10.78 -9.30 7.40
C PRO A 330 9.56 -9.13 6.48
N ASN A 331 9.68 -9.55 5.21
CA ASN A 331 8.55 -9.60 4.30
C ASN A 331 7.63 -10.78 4.68
N THR A 332 6.76 -10.53 5.65
CA THR A 332 5.77 -11.47 6.21
C THR A 332 4.58 -10.69 6.76
N ASP A 333 3.44 -11.35 6.97
CA ASP A 333 2.24 -10.72 7.54
C ASP A 333 2.52 -10.05 8.89
N TYR A 334 3.21 -10.77 9.80
CA TYR A 334 3.54 -10.20 11.11
C TYR A 334 4.55 -9.06 11.00
N GLY A 335 5.56 -9.18 10.14
CA GLY A 335 6.58 -8.14 9.98
C GLY A 335 5.97 -6.83 9.47
N PHE A 336 5.02 -6.89 8.54
CA PHE A 336 4.36 -5.69 8.03
C PHE A 336 3.48 -5.04 9.09
N ALA A 337 2.68 -5.81 9.81
CA ALA A 337 1.87 -5.32 10.92
C ALA A 337 2.74 -4.72 12.04
N ASP A 338 3.76 -5.46 12.50
CA ASP A 338 4.63 -5.04 13.60
C ASP A 338 5.46 -3.80 13.26
N ALA A 339 5.81 -3.59 11.98
CA ALA A 339 6.47 -2.36 11.55
C ALA A 339 5.57 -1.12 11.74
N TYR A 340 4.28 -1.22 11.40
CA TYR A 340 3.31 -0.15 11.66
C TYR A 340 3.08 0.07 13.16
N PHE A 341 2.87 -1.00 13.94
CA PHE A 341 2.70 -0.89 15.38
C PHE A 341 3.97 -0.37 16.08
N THR A 342 5.16 -0.73 15.59
CA THR A 342 6.42 -0.15 16.08
C THR A 342 6.45 1.36 15.85
N ALA A 343 6.11 1.82 14.66
CA ALA A 343 6.08 3.26 14.33
C ALA A 343 5.02 4.01 15.15
N ALA A 344 3.84 3.42 15.35
CA ALA A 344 2.77 3.97 16.18
C ALA A 344 3.16 4.03 17.66
N SER A 345 3.60 2.91 18.23
CA SER A 345 3.97 2.75 19.63
C SER A 345 5.19 3.58 20.05
N GLN A 346 6.15 3.81 19.15
CA GLN A 346 7.29 4.71 19.42
C GLN A 346 6.90 6.19 19.37
N ASP A 347 5.92 6.57 18.56
CA ASP A 347 5.41 7.94 18.36
C ASP A 347 6.52 8.98 18.11
N THR A 348 7.65 8.57 17.54
CA THR A 348 8.78 9.45 17.23
C THR A 348 8.63 10.13 15.87
N ALA A 349 7.84 9.55 14.96
CA ALA A 349 7.50 10.09 13.66
C ALA A 349 6.16 10.85 13.71
N GLY A 350 6.13 12.07 13.21
CA GLY A 350 4.89 12.84 13.04
C GLY A 350 4.11 12.46 11.78
N SER A 351 4.76 11.73 10.88
CA SER A 351 4.18 11.16 9.68
C SER A 351 4.90 9.87 9.27
N VAL A 352 4.17 8.93 8.69
CA VAL A 352 4.63 7.58 8.35
C VAL A 352 4.16 7.24 6.93
N SER A 353 5.00 6.57 6.13
CA SER A 353 4.60 6.04 4.83
C SER A 353 5.06 4.61 4.62
N ALA A 354 4.36 3.90 3.73
CA ALA A 354 4.77 2.63 3.17
C ALA A 354 4.43 2.57 1.69
N SER A 355 5.28 1.88 0.92
CA SER A 355 5.13 1.66 -0.51
C SER A 355 5.04 0.16 -0.81
N TRP A 356 4.34 -0.56 0.06
CA TRP A 356 4.10 -2.00 -0.01
C TRP A 356 2.62 -2.27 0.16
N GLY A 357 2.11 -3.21 -0.62
CA GLY A 357 0.70 -3.57 -0.57
C GLY A 357 0.40 -4.89 -1.25
N GLU A 358 -0.88 -5.21 -1.31
CA GLU A 358 -1.44 -6.37 -1.98
C GLU A 358 -2.88 -6.05 -2.39
N SER A 359 -3.32 -6.50 -3.56
CA SER A 359 -4.68 -6.25 -3.99
C SER A 359 -5.71 -6.88 -3.05
N GLU A 360 -6.86 -6.22 -2.87
CA GLU A 360 -7.96 -6.80 -2.06
C GLU A 360 -8.37 -8.20 -2.52
N THR A 361 -8.26 -8.49 -3.82
CA THR A 361 -8.58 -9.84 -4.34
C THR A 361 -7.57 -10.87 -3.88
N ALA A 362 -6.28 -10.53 -3.84
CA ALA A 362 -5.24 -11.41 -3.33
C ALA A 362 -5.43 -11.67 -1.83
N VAL A 363 -5.64 -10.62 -1.04
CA VAL A 363 -5.96 -10.74 0.41
C VAL A 363 -7.19 -11.63 0.64
N VAL A 364 -8.28 -11.40 -0.10
CA VAL A 364 -9.49 -12.23 0.03
C VAL A 364 -9.21 -13.69 -0.38
N ALA A 365 -8.44 -13.91 -1.44
CA ALA A 365 -8.05 -15.25 -1.85
C ALA A 365 -7.22 -15.95 -0.78
N SER A 366 -6.26 -15.26 -0.18
CA SER A 366 -5.40 -15.77 0.88
C SER A 366 -6.18 -16.09 2.16
N ILE A 367 -7.11 -15.21 2.57
CA ILE A 367 -8.01 -15.48 3.71
C ILE A 367 -8.90 -16.71 3.45
N LEU A 368 -9.50 -16.80 2.25
CA LEU A 368 -10.38 -17.91 1.89
C LEU A 368 -9.64 -19.23 1.74
N SER A 369 -8.39 -19.18 1.33
CA SER A 369 -7.49 -20.33 1.25
C SER A 369 -6.89 -20.70 2.60
N GLY A 370 -6.98 -19.82 3.59
CA GLY A 370 -6.45 -19.98 4.94
C GLY A 370 -4.95 -19.63 5.04
N GLU A 371 -4.41 -18.92 4.09
CA GLU A 371 -3.02 -18.46 4.09
C GLU A 371 -2.85 -17.26 5.01
N GLU A 372 -3.81 -16.36 5.02
CA GLU A 372 -3.86 -15.19 5.90
C GLU A 372 -4.92 -15.28 6.99
N ALA A 373 -4.74 -14.48 8.04
CA ALA A 373 -5.68 -14.34 9.13
C ALA A 373 -6.97 -13.64 8.67
N ALA A 374 -8.12 -14.14 9.09
CA ALA A 374 -9.42 -13.57 8.72
C ALA A 374 -9.61 -12.09 9.14
N ASN A 375 -8.81 -11.61 10.10
CA ASN A 375 -8.84 -10.23 10.61
C ASN A 375 -7.59 -9.44 10.15
N TYR A 376 -6.90 -9.88 9.11
CA TYR A 376 -5.64 -9.26 8.70
C TYR A 376 -5.81 -7.79 8.28
N VAL A 377 -6.80 -7.48 7.45
CA VAL A 377 -7.12 -6.09 7.05
C VAL A 377 -7.40 -5.20 8.28
N ALA A 378 -8.21 -5.70 9.23
CA ALA A 378 -8.51 -4.97 10.45
C ALA A 378 -7.28 -4.69 11.33
N THR A 379 -6.19 -5.43 11.16
CA THR A 379 -4.91 -5.17 11.85
C THR A 379 -4.30 -3.84 11.44
N PHE A 380 -4.34 -3.52 10.14
CA PHE A 380 -3.87 -2.23 9.64
C PHE A 380 -4.78 -1.09 10.10
N ASP A 381 -6.10 -1.30 10.11
CA ASP A 381 -7.03 -0.30 10.61
C ASP A 381 -6.74 0.09 12.07
N GLU A 382 -6.47 -0.89 12.95
CA GLU A 382 -6.13 -0.61 14.34
C GLU A 382 -4.81 0.21 14.43
N ALA A 383 -3.77 -0.14 13.66
CA ALA A 383 -2.52 0.62 13.64
C ALA A 383 -2.71 2.07 13.13
N PHE A 384 -3.47 2.28 12.05
CA PHE A 384 -3.75 3.62 11.53
C PHE A 384 -4.67 4.44 12.45
N LEU A 385 -5.60 3.80 13.15
CA LEU A 385 -6.43 4.46 14.17
C LEU A 385 -5.59 4.95 15.34
N GLU A 386 -4.64 4.16 15.81
CA GLU A 386 -3.68 4.58 16.82
C GLU A 386 -2.88 5.79 16.33
N MET A 387 -2.28 5.71 15.13
CA MET A 387 -1.55 6.81 14.51
C MET A 387 -2.41 8.08 14.43
N ALA A 388 -3.65 7.97 13.97
CA ALA A 388 -4.58 9.08 13.91
C ALA A 388 -4.88 9.67 15.30
N ALA A 389 -5.06 8.83 16.34
CA ALA A 389 -5.27 9.26 17.71
C ALA A 389 -4.07 10.01 18.29
N GLN A 390 -2.86 9.68 17.87
CA GLN A 390 -1.59 10.29 18.32
C GLN A 390 -1.17 11.47 17.43
N GLY A 391 -1.91 11.76 16.36
CA GLY A 391 -1.62 12.85 15.44
C GLY A 391 -0.50 12.55 14.46
N GLN A 392 -0.20 11.28 14.22
CA GLN A 392 0.64 10.84 13.13
C GLN A 392 -0.19 10.80 11.84
N SER A 393 0.38 11.32 10.75
CA SER A 393 -0.21 11.20 9.42
C SER A 393 0.30 9.91 8.77
N SER A 394 -0.58 9.12 8.17
CA SER A 394 -0.21 7.86 7.52
C SER A 394 -0.49 7.94 6.01
N PHE A 395 0.46 7.49 5.20
CA PHE A 395 0.38 7.45 3.74
C PHE A 395 0.74 6.05 3.23
N THR A 396 0.08 5.61 2.17
CA THR A 396 0.44 4.38 1.48
C THR A 396 0.24 4.55 -0.03
N SER A 397 1.07 3.86 -0.82
CA SER A 397 0.88 3.74 -2.27
C SER A 397 -0.48 3.11 -2.58
N SER A 398 -1.07 3.42 -3.74
CA SER A 398 -2.36 2.85 -4.18
C SER A 398 -2.22 1.74 -5.22
N ALA A 399 -1.03 1.21 -5.40
CA ALA A 399 -0.59 0.24 -6.41
C ALA A 399 -0.36 0.81 -7.81
N ASP A 400 0.29 0.01 -8.68
CA ASP A 400 0.81 0.41 -9.98
C ASP A 400 0.13 -0.29 -11.18
N GLY A 401 -0.82 -1.19 -10.93
CA GLY A 401 -1.56 -1.96 -11.95
C GLY A 401 -2.76 -1.24 -12.58
N GLY A 402 -2.86 0.07 -12.44
CA GLY A 402 -4.05 0.80 -12.85
C GLY A 402 -5.26 0.38 -12.00
N ALA A 403 -6.44 0.27 -12.61
CA ALA A 403 -7.62 -0.24 -11.92
C ALA A 403 -7.61 -1.78 -11.72
N TYR A 404 -6.59 -2.47 -12.19
CA TYR A 404 -6.48 -3.94 -12.23
C TYR A 404 -5.35 -4.45 -11.32
N THR A 405 -5.26 -3.93 -10.09
CA THR A 405 -4.17 -4.22 -9.15
C THR A 405 -3.96 -5.73 -8.93
N ALA A 406 -5.03 -6.52 -8.85
CA ALA A 406 -4.95 -7.97 -8.70
C ALA A 406 -4.28 -8.72 -9.87
N ASN A 407 -4.03 -8.05 -11.00
CA ASN A 407 -3.26 -8.64 -12.08
C ASN A 407 -1.76 -8.69 -11.77
N GLU A 408 -1.28 -7.79 -10.93
CA GLU A 408 0.10 -7.75 -10.46
C GLU A 408 0.39 -8.95 -9.54
N ASP A 409 -0.51 -9.25 -8.63
CA ASP A 409 -0.32 -10.23 -7.56
C ASP A 409 -0.64 -11.66 -8.02
N ILE A 410 -1.91 -11.89 -8.36
CA ILE A 410 -2.44 -13.24 -8.62
C ILE A 410 -2.92 -13.45 -10.04
N GLY A 411 -2.68 -12.48 -10.94
CA GLY A 411 -3.00 -12.59 -12.37
C GLY A 411 -4.50 -12.55 -12.69
N THR A 412 -5.35 -12.07 -11.78
CA THR A 412 -6.77 -11.85 -12.07
C THR A 412 -6.97 -10.50 -12.75
N THR A 413 -8.07 -10.36 -13.47
CA THR A 413 -8.31 -9.23 -14.37
C THR A 413 -9.53 -8.39 -13.95
N ASN A 414 -9.98 -8.52 -12.72
CA ASN A 414 -11.05 -7.71 -12.13
C ASN A 414 -10.54 -6.33 -11.72
N VAL A 415 -11.46 -5.37 -11.70
CA VAL A 415 -11.22 -4.04 -11.15
C VAL A 415 -11.32 -4.10 -9.63
N VAL A 416 -10.26 -3.66 -8.93
CA VAL A 416 -10.16 -3.79 -7.47
C VAL A 416 -9.15 -2.80 -6.89
N GLY A 417 -9.30 -2.44 -5.61
CA GLY A 417 -8.37 -1.63 -4.82
C GLY A 417 -7.23 -2.44 -4.22
N ASP A 418 -6.43 -1.76 -3.40
CA ASP A 418 -5.22 -2.28 -2.77
C ASP A 418 -5.28 -2.16 -1.25
N VAL A 419 -4.66 -3.10 -0.52
CA VAL A 419 -4.50 -3.15 0.94
C VAL A 419 -3.04 -2.83 1.27
N PRO A 420 -2.74 -1.89 2.18
CA PRO A 420 -3.66 -1.22 3.10
C PRO A 420 -4.18 0.16 2.61
N ALA A 421 -4.06 0.49 1.32
CA ALA A 421 -4.55 1.76 0.78
C ALA A 421 -6.07 1.91 0.88
N ASP A 422 -6.80 0.82 0.96
CA ASP A 422 -8.25 0.78 1.14
C ASP A 422 -8.71 1.15 2.56
N SER A 423 -7.80 1.15 3.56
CA SER A 423 -8.17 1.53 4.91
C SER A 423 -8.79 2.93 4.99
N PRO A 424 -9.92 3.12 5.69
CA PRO A 424 -10.53 4.43 5.87
C PRO A 424 -9.75 5.36 6.82
N TYR A 425 -8.59 4.93 7.33
CA TYR A 425 -7.77 5.66 8.31
C TYR A 425 -6.37 5.99 7.79
N VAL A 426 -6.09 5.75 6.52
CA VAL A 426 -4.85 6.09 5.82
C VAL A 426 -5.13 7.05 4.66
N THR A 427 -4.16 7.85 4.25
CA THR A 427 -4.21 8.65 3.03
C THR A 427 -3.56 7.88 1.90
N ALA A 428 -4.36 7.43 0.93
CA ALA A 428 -3.90 6.69 -0.22
C ALA A 428 -3.33 7.62 -1.30
N ALA A 429 -2.10 7.35 -1.72
CA ALA A 429 -1.34 8.15 -2.68
C ALA A 429 -1.43 7.54 -4.08
N GLY A 430 -2.04 8.27 -5.01
CA GLY A 430 -2.10 7.93 -6.42
C GLY A 430 -1.11 8.71 -7.27
N ALA A 431 -1.06 8.43 -8.58
CA ALA A 431 -0.06 9.01 -9.46
C ALA A 431 -0.62 9.63 -10.75
N THR A 432 0.13 10.59 -11.30
CA THR A 432 -0.14 11.23 -12.59
C THR A 432 1.06 11.08 -13.53
N THR A 433 0.81 11.30 -14.83
CA THR A 433 1.84 11.47 -15.87
C THR A 433 1.96 12.94 -16.23
N LEU A 434 3.17 13.48 -16.25
CA LEU A 434 3.44 14.84 -16.72
C LEU A 434 3.50 14.93 -18.25
N PRO A 435 3.33 16.14 -18.83
CA PRO A 435 3.54 16.34 -20.26
C PRO A 435 4.97 16.03 -20.66
N TRP A 436 5.15 15.16 -21.67
CA TRP A 436 6.47 14.84 -22.24
C TRP A 436 6.37 14.35 -23.68
N THR A 437 7.50 14.36 -24.38
CA THR A 437 7.64 13.79 -25.72
C THR A 437 8.93 13.01 -25.82
N GLY A 438 8.89 11.87 -26.48
CA GLY A 438 10.06 11.01 -26.67
C GLY A 438 9.90 10.04 -27.84
N THR A 439 10.82 9.10 -27.91
CA THR A 439 10.82 8.04 -28.93
C THR A 439 11.11 6.71 -28.24
N LEU A 440 10.17 5.79 -28.34
CA LEU A 440 10.38 4.40 -27.95
C LEU A 440 11.15 3.68 -29.06
N THR A 441 12.19 2.93 -28.69
CA THR A 441 13.00 2.15 -29.65
C THR A 441 13.04 0.69 -29.21
N GLY A 442 12.70 -0.21 -30.10
CA GLY A 442 12.70 -1.66 -29.89
C GLY A 442 13.32 -2.42 -31.06
N PRO A 443 13.22 -3.77 -31.05
CA PRO A 443 13.80 -4.63 -32.08
C PRO A 443 13.34 -4.30 -33.49
N ASP A 444 12.09 -3.88 -33.69
CA ASP A 444 11.47 -3.64 -34.97
C ASP A 444 11.47 -2.16 -35.38
N GLY A 445 12.13 -1.28 -34.62
CA GLY A 445 12.29 0.11 -35.02
C GLY A 445 12.04 1.11 -33.90
N SER A 446 11.67 2.33 -34.26
CA SER A 446 11.39 3.42 -33.33
C SER A 446 10.03 4.07 -33.60
N ALA A 447 9.32 4.44 -32.55
CA ALA A 447 8.02 5.11 -32.64
C ALA A 447 7.97 6.34 -31.70
N PRO A 448 7.38 7.47 -32.14
CA PRO A 448 7.24 8.64 -31.29
C PRO A 448 6.16 8.40 -30.23
N VAL A 449 6.37 8.99 -29.05
CA VAL A 449 5.40 9.05 -27.96
C VAL A 449 5.23 10.50 -27.53
N SER A 450 4.01 10.91 -27.20
CA SER A 450 3.74 12.27 -26.72
C SER A 450 2.56 12.30 -25.76
N VAL A 451 2.78 12.90 -24.58
CA VAL A 451 1.76 13.29 -23.63
C VAL A 451 1.74 14.82 -23.62
N THR A 452 0.65 15.42 -24.08
CA THR A 452 0.58 16.88 -24.30
C THR A 452 0.05 17.67 -23.12
N ALA A 453 -0.59 17.00 -22.17
CA ALA A 453 -1.12 17.59 -20.93
C ALA A 453 -0.96 16.57 -19.80
N GLN A 454 -0.86 17.05 -18.55
CA GLN A 454 -0.89 16.18 -17.38
C GLN A 454 -2.16 15.34 -17.37
N ARG A 455 -2.05 14.07 -17.05
CA ARG A 455 -3.13 13.09 -17.06
C ARG A 455 -3.00 12.12 -15.88
N PHE A 456 -3.99 11.29 -15.66
CA PHE A 456 -3.85 10.10 -14.81
C PHE A 456 -2.71 9.24 -15.36
N TRP A 457 -1.94 8.64 -14.48
CA TRP A 457 -0.97 7.67 -14.89
C TRP A 457 -1.65 6.39 -15.37
N GLY A 458 -1.45 6.08 -16.63
CA GLY A 458 -1.87 4.86 -17.30
C GLY A 458 -1.09 4.72 -18.61
N TRP A 459 -0.46 3.56 -18.83
CA TRP A 459 0.44 3.35 -19.99
C TRP A 459 -0.27 3.05 -21.32
N ASP A 460 -1.59 3.23 -21.40
CA ASP A 460 -2.35 3.16 -22.65
C ASP A 460 -1.73 4.02 -23.76
N TYR A 461 -1.14 5.16 -23.42
CA TYR A 461 -0.46 6.05 -24.37
C TYR A 461 0.85 5.45 -24.95
N LEU A 462 1.44 4.46 -24.27
CA LEU A 462 2.63 3.74 -24.75
C LEU A 462 2.28 2.57 -25.69
N TRP A 463 1.11 1.97 -25.56
CA TRP A 463 0.75 0.74 -26.30
C TRP A 463 0.95 0.81 -27.81
N PRO A 464 0.59 1.90 -28.52
CA PRO A 464 0.85 2.00 -29.97
C PRO A 464 2.34 1.96 -30.30
N ALA A 465 3.17 2.59 -29.49
CA ALA A 465 4.62 2.61 -29.68
C ALA A 465 5.23 1.25 -29.33
N ILE A 466 4.82 0.62 -28.22
CA ILE A 466 5.23 -0.73 -27.83
C ILE A 466 4.88 -1.74 -28.94
N ALA A 467 3.65 -1.71 -29.44
CA ALA A 467 3.22 -2.59 -30.53
C ALA A 467 4.08 -2.42 -31.78
N ALA A 468 4.34 -1.17 -32.18
CA ALA A 468 5.12 -0.87 -33.40
C ALA A 468 6.60 -1.25 -33.27
N THR A 469 7.20 -1.05 -32.09
CA THR A 469 8.64 -1.26 -31.88
C THR A 469 9.01 -2.71 -31.56
N ASN A 470 8.03 -3.51 -31.11
CA ASN A 470 8.22 -4.93 -30.79
C ASN A 470 7.53 -5.89 -31.80
N GLY A 471 6.87 -5.35 -32.83
CA GLY A 471 6.20 -6.17 -33.86
C GLY A 471 5.04 -7.02 -33.32
N VAL A 472 4.39 -6.58 -32.24
CA VAL A 472 3.25 -7.27 -31.67
C VAL A 472 1.93 -6.56 -32.01
N SER A 473 0.81 -7.21 -31.72
CA SER A 473 -0.50 -6.56 -31.89
C SER A 473 -0.72 -5.50 -30.81
N LEU A 474 -1.60 -4.52 -31.07
CA LEU A 474 -1.99 -3.53 -30.05
C LEU A 474 -2.67 -4.20 -28.85
N ALA A 475 -3.45 -5.28 -29.06
CA ALA A 475 -4.03 -6.07 -28.00
C ALA A 475 -2.95 -6.70 -27.10
N THR A 476 -1.93 -7.33 -27.71
CA THR A 476 -0.81 -7.92 -26.97
C THR A 476 -0.04 -6.86 -26.18
N ALA A 477 0.21 -5.69 -26.78
CA ALA A 477 0.86 -4.59 -26.07
C ALA A 477 0.02 -4.13 -24.84
N ALA A 478 -1.29 -3.96 -25.03
CA ALA A 478 -2.20 -3.56 -23.96
C ALA A 478 -2.27 -4.60 -22.82
N GLU A 479 -2.44 -5.87 -23.17
CA GLU A 479 -2.56 -6.96 -22.20
C GLU A 479 -1.25 -7.27 -21.45
N SER A 480 -0.11 -6.91 -22.02
CA SER A 480 1.22 -7.14 -21.41
C SER A 480 1.81 -5.93 -20.69
N THR A 481 1.13 -4.79 -20.70
CA THR A 481 1.58 -3.55 -20.05
C THR A 481 0.41 -2.80 -19.43
N VAL A 482 -0.29 -3.49 -18.55
CA VAL A 482 -1.34 -2.91 -17.69
C VAL A 482 -0.64 -2.29 -16.50
N VAL A 483 -0.22 -1.03 -16.65
CA VAL A 483 0.55 -0.28 -15.67
C VAL A 483 -0.03 1.13 -15.55
N GLY A 484 -0.26 1.58 -14.33
CA GLY A 484 -0.84 2.89 -14.03
C GLY A 484 -1.22 3.02 -12.56
N THR A 485 -1.65 4.19 -12.17
CA THR A 485 -2.06 4.45 -10.78
C THR A 485 -3.24 3.59 -10.35
N GLY A 486 -3.11 2.88 -9.24
CA GLY A 486 -4.20 2.16 -8.61
C GLY A 486 -5.32 3.09 -8.17
N GLY A 487 -6.52 2.56 -8.11
CA GLY A 487 -7.68 3.32 -7.68
C GLY A 487 -9.01 2.60 -7.96
N GLY A 488 -10.07 3.13 -7.38
CA GLY A 488 -11.42 2.57 -7.51
C GLY A 488 -12.18 2.62 -6.20
N PHE A 489 -13.00 1.61 -5.97
CA PHE A 489 -13.83 1.48 -4.76
C PHE A 489 -13.46 0.20 -4.03
N SER A 490 -13.12 0.31 -2.75
CA SER A 490 -12.86 -0.85 -1.91
C SER A 490 -14.08 -1.76 -1.84
N GLN A 491 -13.82 -3.06 -1.90
CA GLN A 491 -14.81 -4.11 -1.69
C GLN A 491 -14.83 -4.58 -0.23
N LEU A 492 -13.81 -4.23 0.55
CA LEU A 492 -13.62 -4.62 1.94
C LEU A 492 -14.07 -3.51 2.89
N GLU A 493 -13.78 -2.25 2.56
CA GLU A 493 -13.99 -1.11 3.43
C GLU A 493 -15.20 -0.26 3.02
N PRO A 494 -16.05 0.13 3.98
CA PRO A 494 -17.21 0.97 3.70
C PRO A 494 -16.79 2.42 3.39
N THR A 495 -17.63 3.14 2.67
CA THR A 495 -17.44 4.57 2.43
C THR A 495 -17.31 5.34 3.76
N PRO A 496 -16.17 6.01 4.03
CA PRO A 496 -15.96 6.73 5.28
C PRO A 496 -16.74 8.04 5.35
N LEU A 497 -16.95 8.55 6.57
CA LEU A 497 -17.76 9.76 6.80
C LEU A 497 -17.24 10.99 6.05
N TYR A 498 -15.93 11.14 5.89
CA TYR A 498 -15.34 12.27 5.18
C TYR A 498 -15.58 12.24 3.66
N GLN A 499 -15.90 11.08 3.08
CA GLN A 499 -16.29 10.94 1.68
C GLN A 499 -17.79 11.12 1.46
N HIS A 500 -18.62 10.97 2.50
CA HIS A 500 -20.07 11.08 2.37
C HIS A 500 -20.51 12.48 1.87
N GLY A 501 -21.17 12.52 0.72
CA GLY A 501 -21.67 13.74 0.12
C GLY A 501 -20.64 14.58 -0.63
N VAL A 502 -19.41 14.09 -0.74
CA VAL A 502 -18.42 14.63 -1.68
C VAL A 502 -18.76 14.11 -3.07
N SER A 503 -18.92 15.02 -4.03
CA SER A 503 -19.32 14.61 -5.37
C SER A 503 -18.20 13.85 -6.08
N GLY A 504 -18.55 12.73 -6.71
CA GLY A 504 -17.61 11.82 -7.38
C GLY A 504 -17.17 10.61 -6.55
N THR A 505 -17.46 10.55 -5.25
CA THR A 505 -17.07 9.40 -4.40
C THR A 505 -18.09 8.24 -4.43
N ASP A 506 -19.16 8.35 -5.20
CA ASP A 506 -20.19 7.31 -5.35
C ASP A 506 -20.55 7.03 -6.82
N ASN A 507 -19.84 7.64 -7.75
CA ASN A 507 -20.03 7.48 -9.19
C ASN A 507 -18.73 7.68 -9.94
N TYR A 508 -18.59 7.07 -11.12
CA TYR A 508 -17.37 7.12 -11.93
C TYR A 508 -17.67 7.20 -13.44
N HIS A 509 -16.64 7.61 -14.18
CA HIS A 509 -16.53 7.40 -15.62
C HIS A 509 -15.37 6.44 -15.91
N ALA A 510 -15.54 5.62 -16.95
CA ALA A 510 -14.53 4.64 -17.33
C ALA A 510 -14.36 4.54 -18.85
N VAL A 511 -13.18 4.12 -19.27
CA VAL A 511 -12.83 3.71 -20.64
C VAL A 511 -12.47 2.24 -20.65
N GLU A 512 -13.35 1.41 -21.22
CA GLU A 512 -13.22 -0.05 -21.16
C GLU A 512 -12.35 -0.56 -22.31
N TYR A 513 -11.04 -0.33 -22.24
CA TYR A 513 -10.06 -0.94 -23.15
C TYR A 513 -9.97 -2.45 -22.98
N LEU A 514 -10.01 -2.89 -21.73
CA LEU A 514 -9.84 -4.26 -21.29
C LEU A 514 -11.12 -4.70 -20.57
N THR A 515 -11.85 -5.63 -21.19
CA THR A 515 -13.07 -6.19 -20.58
C THR A 515 -12.73 -7.56 -19.99
N PRO A 516 -12.86 -7.76 -18.66
CA PRO A 516 -12.56 -9.03 -18.00
C PRO A 516 -13.39 -10.21 -18.52
N THR A 517 -12.72 -11.35 -18.76
CA THR A 517 -13.33 -12.60 -19.28
C THR A 517 -12.69 -13.83 -18.63
N ASP A 518 -13.18 -15.02 -19.01
CA ASP A 518 -12.63 -16.32 -18.63
C ASP A 518 -12.55 -16.54 -17.12
N TYR A 519 -13.73 -16.45 -16.47
CA TYR A 519 -13.86 -16.59 -15.03
C TYR A 519 -13.43 -17.98 -14.53
N THR A 520 -12.51 -18.02 -13.57
CA THR A 520 -12.00 -19.24 -12.93
C THR A 520 -12.11 -19.14 -11.40
N THR A 521 -12.13 -20.28 -10.73
CA THR A 521 -12.05 -20.30 -9.26
C THR A 521 -10.59 -20.11 -8.84
N VAL A 522 -10.28 -18.98 -8.20
CA VAL A 522 -8.94 -18.60 -7.73
C VAL A 522 -8.72 -18.97 -6.27
N ALA A 523 -9.80 -19.05 -5.48
CA ALA A 523 -9.77 -19.52 -4.10
C ALA A 523 -11.11 -20.20 -3.75
N PRO A 524 -11.21 -20.93 -2.63
CA PRO A 524 -12.47 -21.59 -2.21
C PRO A 524 -13.66 -20.61 -2.11
N GLY A 525 -14.56 -20.66 -3.09
CA GLY A 525 -15.74 -19.79 -3.15
C GLY A 525 -15.51 -18.43 -3.82
N LEU A 526 -14.30 -18.13 -4.28
CA LEU A 526 -13.95 -16.93 -5.03
C LEU A 526 -13.73 -17.30 -6.51
N THR A 527 -14.46 -16.63 -7.40
CA THR A 527 -14.37 -16.85 -8.86
C THR A 527 -14.14 -15.51 -9.53
N GLU A 528 -12.96 -15.34 -10.14
CA GLU A 528 -12.52 -14.10 -10.75
C GLU A 528 -12.16 -14.30 -12.23
N PRO A 529 -12.21 -13.24 -13.05
CA PRO A 529 -11.75 -13.29 -14.43
C PRO A 529 -10.22 -13.38 -14.49
N THR A 530 -9.70 -14.08 -15.50
CA THR A 530 -8.25 -14.31 -15.70
C THR A 530 -7.76 -13.97 -17.11
N ALA A 531 -8.61 -13.32 -17.92
CA ALA A 531 -8.26 -12.83 -19.24
C ALA A 531 -9.03 -11.56 -19.57
N TRP A 532 -8.65 -10.91 -20.67
CA TRP A 532 -9.36 -9.74 -21.19
C TRP A 532 -9.83 -9.94 -22.63
N THR A 533 -10.86 -9.19 -23.00
CA THR A 533 -11.16 -8.88 -24.40
C THR A 533 -10.76 -7.42 -24.67
N PHE A 534 -9.82 -7.19 -25.59
CA PHE A 534 -9.33 -5.86 -25.91
C PHE A 534 -10.26 -5.11 -26.87
N ASN A 535 -10.58 -3.86 -26.53
CA ASN A 535 -11.32 -2.92 -27.36
C ASN A 535 -10.44 -1.70 -27.72
N PRO A 536 -9.94 -1.56 -28.96
CA PRO A 536 -9.05 -0.46 -29.33
C PRO A 536 -9.73 0.91 -29.42
N THR A 537 -11.06 0.98 -29.34
CA THR A 537 -11.83 2.22 -29.46
C THR A 537 -12.98 2.27 -28.45
N PRO A 538 -12.64 2.26 -27.15
CA PRO A 538 -13.66 2.26 -26.11
C PRO A 538 -14.43 3.58 -26.11
N ALA A 539 -15.71 3.50 -25.75
CA ALA A 539 -16.49 4.66 -25.41
C ALA A 539 -16.37 4.94 -23.90
N VAL A 540 -16.55 6.19 -23.52
CA VAL A 540 -16.69 6.53 -22.10
C VAL A 540 -18.02 5.97 -21.61
N THR A 541 -17.97 5.22 -20.53
CA THR A 541 -19.13 4.70 -19.78
C THR A 541 -19.23 5.39 -18.42
N SER A 542 -20.33 5.18 -17.71
CA SER A 542 -20.53 5.72 -16.35
C SER A 542 -21.13 4.65 -15.46
N GLY A 543 -20.73 4.62 -14.21
CA GLY A 543 -21.24 3.70 -13.21
C GLY A 543 -21.41 4.36 -11.84
N GLY A 544 -21.94 3.61 -10.89
CA GLY A 544 -21.93 3.96 -9.48
C GLY A 544 -20.97 3.07 -8.73
N GLY A 545 -20.29 3.63 -7.72
CA GLY A 545 -19.39 2.95 -6.81
C GLY A 545 -19.98 2.81 -5.42
N ASN A 546 -19.43 1.93 -4.62
CA ASN A 546 -19.77 1.75 -3.22
C ASN A 546 -18.55 1.19 -2.49
N GLY A 547 -18.32 1.65 -1.28
CA GLY A 547 -17.11 1.39 -0.52
C GLY A 547 -16.23 2.64 -0.44
N ARG A 548 -15.08 2.55 0.22
CA ARG A 548 -14.09 3.61 0.25
C ARG A 548 -13.57 3.87 -1.16
N ALA A 549 -13.62 5.11 -1.60
CA ALA A 549 -13.05 5.53 -2.88
C ALA A 549 -11.55 5.86 -2.72
N ILE A 550 -10.69 5.32 -3.57
CA ILE A 550 -9.22 5.43 -3.61
C ILE A 550 -8.77 5.89 -5.00
N PRO A 551 -7.61 6.62 -5.11
CA PRO A 551 -6.77 7.21 -4.04
C PRO A 551 -7.39 8.48 -3.44
N ASP A 552 -6.71 9.14 -2.47
CA ASP A 552 -7.16 10.43 -1.92
C ASP A 552 -6.54 11.62 -2.63
N VAL A 553 -5.24 11.57 -2.91
CA VAL A 553 -4.46 12.64 -3.57
C VAL A 553 -3.40 12.04 -4.48
N SER A 554 -2.95 12.80 -5.49
CA SER A 554 -1.97 12.30 -6.46
C SER A 554 -0.93 13.37 -6.83
N THR A 555 0.30 12.91 -7.08
CA THR A 555 1.37 13.70 -7.70
C THR A 555 1.98 12.95 -8.88
N ASP A 556 3.09 13.40 -9.45
CA ASP A 556 3.76 12.68 -10.53
C ASP A 556 4.36 11.36 -10.02
N GLY A 557 4.10 10.26 -10.70
CA GLY A 557 4.64 8.96 -10.40
C GLY A 557 4.81 8.06 -11.63
N ASP A 558 4.46 8.55 -12.85
CA ASP A 558 4.74 7.77 -14.06
C ASP A 558 6.26 7.63 -14.25
N PRO A 559 6.81 6.41 -14.34
CA PRO A 559 8.22 6.19 -14.58
C PRO A 559 8.80 6.91 -15.82
N GLN A 560 7.96 7.24 -16.80
CA GLN A 560 8.37 7.97 -18.00
C GLN A 560 8.64 9.47 -17.73
N THR A 561 8.14 9.98 -16.63
CA THR A 561 8.41 11.31 -16.08
C THR A 561 8.94 11.21 -14.64
N GLY A 562 9.57 10.09 -14.31
CA GLY A 562 9.92 9.65 -12.99
C GLY A 562 11.10 10.37 -12.34
N TYR A 563 11.57 9.80 -11.27
CA TYR A 563 12.59 10.35 -10.38
C TYR A 563 13.85 9.49 -10.40
N LEU A 564 14.98 10.10 -10.08
CA LEU A 564 16.23 9.38 -9.89
C LEU A 564 16.30 8.77 -8.51
N ILE A 565 16.84 7.56 -8.46
CA ILE A 565 17.27 6.89 -7.23
C ILE A 565 18.72 6.46 -7.34
N TYR A 566 19.35 6.17 -6.22
CA TYR A 566 20.68 5.59 -6.14
C TYR A 566 20.67 4.35 -5.23
N GLY A 567 21.12 3.22 -5.72
CA GLY A 567 21.29 2.00 -4.94
C GLY A 567 22.61 1.32 -5.24
N ALA A 568 23.44 1.08 -4.23
CA ALA A 568 24.68 0.33 -4.40
C ALA A 568 24.41 -1.12 -4.83
N SER A 569 23.27 -1.67 -4.45
CA SER A 569 22.80 -3.03 -4.79
C SER A 569 22.51 -3.23 -6.27
N PHE A 570 22.23 -2.19 -7.07
CA PHE A 570 22.05 -2.30 -8.52
C PHE A 570 23.26 -2.88 -9.23
N ALA A 571 24.47 -2.58 -8.75
CA ALA A 571 25.68 -3.16 -9.30
C ALA A 571 25.74 -4.69 -9.20
N SER A 572 25.03 -5.30 -8.25
CA SER A 572 24.97 -6.75 -8.06
C SER A 572 24.22 -7.48 -9.19
N ILE A 573 23.31 -6.80 -9.84
CA ILE A 573 22.54 -7.31 -11.00
C ILE A 573 23.08 -6.79 -12.33
N GLY A 574 24.14 -5.96 -12.29
CA GLY A 574 24.82 -5.41 -13.47
C GLY A 574 24.23 -4.11 -14.01
N ASP A 575 23.34 -3.48 -13.24
CA ASP A 575 22.72 -2.20 -13.58
C ASP A 575 23.59 -1.01 -13.13
N ASN A 576 23.25 0.17 -13.62
CA ASN A 576 23.84 1.43 -13.16
C ASN A 576 23.39 1.69 -11.71
N PRO A 577 24.25 2.17 -10.81
CA PRO A 577 23.83 2.52 -9.46
C PRO A 577 22.87 3.72 -9.40
N ILE A 578 22.69 4.46 -10.49
CA ILE A 578 21.69 5.53 -10.63
C ILE A 578 20.69 5.07 -11.68
N GLU A 579 19.45 4.94 -11.27
CA GLU A 579 18.34 4.51 -12.11
C GLU A 579 17.20 5.53 -12.06
N GLU A 580 16.29 5.46 -13.03
CA GLU A 580 15.05 6.22 -13.06
C GLU A 580 13.89 5.29 -12.73
N TYR A 581 13.06 5.71 -11.78
CA TYR A 581 11.92 4.96 -11.30
C TYR A 581 10.68 5.85 -11.21
N GLY A 582 9.55 5.24 -11.08
CA GLY A 582 8.26 5.83 -10.75
C GLY A 582 7.46 4.87 -9.89
N GLY A 583 6.16 5.01 -9.94
CA GLY A 583 5.21 4.29 -9.13
C GLY A 583 4.47 5.21 -8.17
N THR A 584 3.38 4.72 -7.64
CA THR A 584 2.71 5.34 -6.49
C THR A 584 3.61 5.35 -5.26
N SER A 585 4.64 4.50 -5.27
CA SER A 585 5.76 4.45 -4.32
C SER A 585 6.52 5.76 -4.14
N PHE A 586 6.59 6.62 -5.15
CA PHE A 586 7.19 7.95 -4.97
C PHE A 586 6.25 8.91 -4.26
N VAL A 587 4.96 8.77 -4.50
CA VAL A 587 3.97 9.73 -4.01
C VAL A 587 3.79 9.63 -2.50
N ALA A 588 3.72 8.44 -1.95
CA ALA A 588 3.54 8.23 -0.51
C ALA A 588 4.69 8.85 0.33
N PRO A 589 5.99 8.57 0.09
CA PRO A 589 7.10 9.16 0.84
C PRO A 589 7.28 10.66 0.58
N GLN A 590 6.91 11.15 -0.61
CA GLN A 590 6.93 12.58 -0.91
C GLN A 590 5.88 13.35 -0.09
N LEU A 591 4.66 12.82 0.04
CA LEU A 591 3.59 13.40 0.88
C LEU A 591 3.95 13.29 2.37
N ASN A 592 4.54 12.18 2.79
CA ASN A 592 5.08 11.99 4.13
C ASN A 592 6.09 13.10 4.48
N ALA A 593 7.09 13.31 3.64
CA ALA A 593 8.08 14.36 3.81
C ALA A 593 7.49 15.78 3.76
N ALA A 594 6.55 16.03 2.84
CA ALA A 594 5.84 17.30 2.77
C ALA A 594 5.09 17.58 4.07
N THR A 595 4.51 16.55 4.70
CA THR A 595 3.86 16.65 6.01
C THR A 595 4.84 17.10 7.09
N ALA A 596 6.04 16.54 7.14
CA ALA A 596 7.06 16.99 8.09
C ALA A 596 7.46 18.47 7.89
N VAL A 597 7.54 18.93 6.62
CA VAL A 597 7.76 20.35 6.31
C VAL A 597 6.57 21.20 6.76
N ILE A 598 5.34 20.76 6.50
CA ILE A 598 4.11 21.46 6.94
C ILE A 598 4.04 21.52 8.48
N ASN A 599 4.28 20.41 9.18
CA ASN A 599 4.30 20.36 10.64
C ASN A 599 5.32 21.36 11.21
N SER A 600 6.55 21.38 10.67
CA SER A 600 7.59 22.33 11.10
C SER A 600 7.21 23.79 10.82
N PHE A 601 6.43 24.06 9.76
CA PHE A 601 5.93 25.39 9.45
C PHE A 601 4.82 25.83 10.43
N LEU A 602 3.91 24.92 10.76
CA LEU A 602 2.78 25.18 11.67
C LEU A 602 3.19 25.14 13.14
N GLY A 603 4.27 24.40 13.48
CA GLY A 603 4.72 24.17 14.84
C GLY A 603 3.87 23.15 15.62
N HIS A 604 3.11 22.32 14.90
CA HIS A 604 2.33 21.20 15.45
C HIS A 604 2.08 20.14 14.37
N ARG A 605 1.77 18.92 14.76
CA ARG A 605 1.34 17.84 13.87
C ARG A 605 -0.04 18.13 13.26
N VAL A 606 -0.23 17.83 11.99
CA VAL A 606 -1.53 17.96 11.31
C VAL A 606 -2.41 16.72 11.48
N GLY A 607 -1.80 15.57 11.80
CA GLY A 607 -2.50 14.30 12.01
C GLY A 607 -3.04 13.69 10.71
N PHE A 608 -4.04 12.84 10.82
CA PHE A 608 -4.67 12.16 9.69
C PHE A 608 -5.29 13.16 8.70
N TRP A 609 -4.86 13.11 7.46
CA TRP A 609 -5.18 14.13 6.45
C TRP A 609 -6.62 14.12 5.98
N ASN A 610 -7.23 12.94 5.76
CA ASN A 610 -8.44 12.80 4.96
C ASN A 610 -9.61 13.68 5.43
N PRO A 611 -10.00 13.77 6.69
CA PRO A 611 -11.08 14.66 7.09
C PRO A 611 -10.85 16.12 6.71
N SER A 612 -9.60 16.59 6.80
CA SER A 612 -9.23 17.98 6.49
C SER A 612 -9.16 18.24 5.00
N ILE A 613 -8.55 17.31 4.21
CA ILE A 613 -8.40 17.50 2.77
C ILE A 613 -9.73 17.41 2.02
N TYR A 614 -10.63 16.51 2.43
CA TYR A 614 -11.97 16.41 1.86
C TYR A 614 -12.82 17.65 2.20
N ALA A 615 -12.69 18.20 3.41
CA ALA A 615 -13.32 19.46 3.77
C ALA A 615 -12.76 20.63 2.98
N ALA A 616 -11.44 20.73 2.79
CA ALA A 616 -10.77 21.76 2.00
C ALA A 616 -11.18 21.70 0.52
N ALA A 617 -11.26 20.50 -0.07
CA ALA A 617 -11.70 20.32 -1.46
C ALA A 617 -13.14 20.82 -1.70
N GLY A 618 -14.03 20.71 -0.70
CA GLY A 618 -15.40 21.21 -0.75
C GLY A 618 -15.54 22.71 -0.45
N SER A 619 -14.46 23.41 -0.15
CA SER A 619 -14.46 24.84 0.21
C SER A 619 -14.32 25.76 -1.03
N ASP A 620 -14.55 27.07 -0.83
CA ASP A 620 -14.29 28.10 -1.86
C ASP A 620 -12.78 28.24 -2.19
N HIS A 621 -11.92 27.69 -1.36
CA HIS A 621 -10.46 27.67 -1.48
C HIS A 621 -9.93 26.25 -1.70
N ASN A 622 -10.47 25.53 -2.70
CA ASN A 622 -10.01 24.19 -3.02
C ASN A 622 -8.50 24.18 -3.40
N PRO A 623 -7.62 23.56 -2.59
CA PRO A 623 -6.19 23.54 -2.86
C PRO A 623 -5.78 22.47 -3.88
N PHE A 624 -6.74 21.79 -4.52
CA PHE A 624 -6.47 20.69 -5.46
C PHE A 624 -6.77 21.09 -6.90
N THR A 625 -5.88 20.68 -7.81
CA THR A 625 -6.11 20.76 -9.25
C THR A 625 -6.63 19.40 -9.72
N GLN A 626 -7.88 19.39 -10.21
CA GLN A 626 -8.51 18.17 -10.72
C GLN A 626 -8.21 17.98 -12.21
N LEU A 627 -8.03 16.73 -12.63
CA LEU A 627 -7.89 16.33 -14.04
C LEU A 627 -9.22 15.71 -14.52
N ASN A 628 -10.30 16.47 -14.48
CA ASN A 628 -11.67 15.97 -14.67
C ASN A 628 -12.12 15.79 -16.12
N GLN A 629 -11.23 15.84 -17.11
CA GLN A 629 -11.60 15.57 -18.50
C GLN A 629 -11.79 14.06 -18.69
N ALA A 630 -13.00 13.64 -19.03
CA ALA A 630 -13.29 12.25 -19.36
C ALA A 630 -12.82 11.90 -20.77
N GLY A 631 -12.22 10.74 -20.94
CA GLY A 631 -11.81 10.20 -22.24
C GLY A 631 -10.49 9.43 -22.22
N THR A 632 -10.16 8.84 -23.35
CA THR A 632 -9.01 7.98 -23.60
C THR A 632 -7.65 8.68 -23.58
N SER A 633 -7.57 9.93 -23.22
CA SER A 633 -6.33 10.69 -23.04
C SER A 633 -6.09 11.08 -21.57
N ASN A 634 -6.91 10.59 -20.68
CA ASN A 634 -6.86 10.91 -19.26
C ASN A 634 -7.51 9.78 -18.46
N ASP A 635 -6.83 8.65 -18.36
CA ASP A 635 -7.31 7.46 -17.65
C ASP A 635 -6.15 6.68 -17.01
N ASN A 636 -6.49 5.81 -16.07
CA ASN A 636 -5.58 4.83 -15.46
C ASN A 636 -5.80 3.42 -16.05
N ILE A 637 -6.09 3.36 -17.35
CA ILE A 637 -6.46 2.16 -18.12
C ILE A 637 -7.95 1.79 -17.98
N TYR A 638 -8.63 2.25 -16.96
CA TYR A 638 -10.06 2.05 -16.75
C TYR A 638 -10.78 3.33 -16.32
N TYR A 639 -10.51 3.83 -15.13
CA TYR A 639 -11.13 5.07 -14.65
C TYR A 639 -10.61 6.28 -15.41
N THR A 640 -11.50 7.22 -15.68
CA THR A 640 -11.19 8.47 -16.37
C THR A 640 -11.78 9.66 -15.60
N GLY A 641 -11.44 10.88 -16.02
CA GLY A 641 -11.93 12.09 -15.35
C GLY A 641 -13.45 12.12 -15.19
N ASN A 642 -13.92 12.69 -14.10
CA ASN A 642 -15.31 12.78 -13.70
C ASN A 642 -15.80 14.25 -13.80
N PRO A 643 -16.30 14.71 -14.98
CA PRO A 643 -16.50 16.14 -15.25
C PRO A 643 -17.52 16.80 -14.32
N GLY A 644 -17.08 17.83 -13.61
CA GLY A 644 -17.92 18.60 -12.71
C GLY A 644 -17.97 18.08 -11.27
N GLU A 645 -17.28 16.97 -10.99
CA GLU A 645 -17.17 16.39 -9.67
C GLU A 645 -15.90 16.85 -8.94
N LEU A 646 -15.87 16.72 -7.62
CA LEU A 646 -14.70 17.04 -6.78
C LEU A 646 -13.69 15.90 -6.69
N TYR A 647 -14.13 14.70 -6.97
CA TYR A 647 -13.35 13.48 -6.83
C TYR A 647 -13.44 12.62 -8.10
N ASN A 648 -12.43 11.84 -8.35
CA ASN A 648 -12.41 10.76 -9.35
C ASN A 648 -11.48 9.62 -8.90
N GLU A 649 -11.74 8.42 -9.38
CA GLU A 649 -11.11 7.17 -8.96
C GLU A 649 -9.69 6.98 -9.50
N GLY A 650 -9.21 7.86 -10.38
CA GLY A 650 -7.84 7.79 -10.91
C GLY A 650 -6.83 8.60 -10.10
N ILE A 651 -7.23 9.75 -9.55
CA ILE A 651 -6.31 10.65 -8.83
C ILE A 651 -6.91 11.26 -7.54
N GLY A 652 -8.06 10.77 -7.09
CA GLY A 652 -8.71 11.27 -5.87
C GLY A 652 -9.21 12.71 -5.99
N LEU A 653 -8.95 13.51 -4.98
CA LEU A 653 -9.23 14.95 -4.94
C LEU A 653 -8.37 15.74 -5.94
N GLY A 654 -7.31 15.13 -6.48
CA GLY A 654 -6.42 15.71 -7.47
C GLY A 654 -5.03 16.06 -6.94
N ILE A 655 -4.39 17.00 -7.64
CA ILE A 655 -2.99 17.41 -7.43
C ILE A 655 -2.96 18.51 -6.37
N PRO A 656 -2.25 18.32 -5.22
CA PRO A 656 -2.25 19.28 -4.13
C PRO A 656 -1.38 20.50 -4.39
N ASN A 657 -1.83 21.66 -3.97
CA ASN A 657 -0.99 22.84 -3.72
C ASN A 657 -0.61 22.84 -2.24
N LEU A 658 0.58 22.35 -1.91
CA LEU A 658 1.00 22.06 -0.53
C LEU A 658 1.11 23.30 0.36
N ALA A 659 1.47 24.46 -0.20
CA ALA A 659 1.51 25.71 0.57
C ALA A 659 0.11 26.24 0.92
N GLU A 660 -0.87 26.07 0.03
CA GLU A 660 -2.28 26.41 0.31
C GLU A 660 -2.85 25.42 1.32
N LEU A 661 -2.63 24.11 1.09
CA LEU A 661 -3.09 23.05 1.99
C LEU A 661 -2.55 23.20 3.43
N ALA A 662 -1.31 23.66 3.59
CA ALA A 662 -0.77 24.01 4.91
C ALA A 662 -1.58 25.11 5.63
N GLY A 663 -2.33 25.92 4.90
CA GLY A 663 -3.27 26.90 5.44
C GLY A 663 -4.55 26.27 5.99
N ASP A 664 -5.01 25.18 5.42
CA ASP A 664 -6.25 24.49 5.79
C ASP A 664 -6.08 23.59 7.02
N PHE A 665 -4.85 23.15 7.31
CA PHE A 665 -4.50 22.40 8.52
C PHE A 665 -4.34 23.27 9.80
N ARG A 666 -4.62 24.58 9.75
CA ARG A 666 -4.48 25.50 10.89
C ARG A 666 -5.63 25.42 11.89
#